data_fe110435291a00009f6c012659370fdd
#
_entry.id   fe110435291a00009f6c012659370fdd
#
_cell.length_a   1.000
_cell.length_b   1.000
_cell.length_c   1.000
_cell.angle_alpha   90.00
_cell.angle_beta   90.00
_cell.angle_gamma   90.00
#
_symmetry.space_group_name_H-M   'P 1'
#
loop_
_entity.id
_entity.type
_entity.pdbx_description
1 polymer ?
#
loop_
_entity_poly.entity_id
_entity_poly.type
_entity_poly.pdbx_seq_one_letter_code
_entity_poly.pdbx_strand_id
1 'polypeptide(L)'
;MDFLKNQRRFHFLYDGKPVEELPCSVEQQEEGNTLTTVYTFADGLRITNCAKKVGDAYEWVNWLENTGSEPTGIISELWDCEAVLPLAHEEPAVADPYCPELEDITAVYSYNGSVNSVDDLACFDDKQKNNRYVCRVTPGYGNTYSASGGRSCENKAPFFHIRKNNVGYLCAIGWTGQWTCEAFRNTDDMVFRSGIEGVHFRLMPGEKLRTSSVVILPYEGSMVEGQNKWRRLVREYYSLVGAPGRDAVGPLCAGIWGGIKTDAVLKRIETIKENQLPYDYLWMDAGWYGIDTEPTASEFGGNWSLHTGDWRVSPLVHPKGLKPVADAAHKAGMKFLLWFEPERVRHKVPIVQQHPEYFLDIGEENLLLDLGDEAAWNYCFEMLCRMIEEIGIDCYRQDFNMPVLEYWKKKDTEDRQGIAEIRYIMGLYRLWDALLEKFPHLLVDNCASGGRRIDIETLRRSIPLWRSDYQCLANYPPEGSQCHTMNYGRWLPFSGTGCGRLYDTYGIRSAYSPAMSSGYTFSEREDFGDGPQQLLWLKDRLEEYRKVRPYLSEDFYPLTQPSDRTDIWAAMQYHNPKQDEGVVLVYRRDFAPYETAKFQLYGLNAACDYTFTEADRGETAAYSGAELLESGLPVSVKEKRTAKIYFYKKKC
;
A
#
# COMPACT_ATOMS: atom_id res chain seq x y z
N MET A 1 -13.93 -7.98 23.00
CA MET A 1 -15.14 -7.34 22.41
C MET A 1 -15.71 -6.21 23.24
N ASP A 2 -15.33 -6.05 24.51
CA ASP A 2 -15.92 -5.02 25.39
C ASP A 2 -15.74 -3.58 24.86
N PHE A 3 -14.62 -3.29 24.20
CA PHE A 3 -14.39 -2.02 23.52
C PHE A 3 -15.46 -1.68 22.46
N LEU A 4 -16.04 -2.69 21.79
CA LEU A 4 -17.02 -2.51 20.73
C LEU A 4 -18.49 -2.61 21.19
N LYS A 5 -18.77 -3.29 22.31
CA LYS A 5 -20.15 -3.63 22.70
C LYS A 5 -20.98 -2.43 23.13
N ASN A 6 -20.33 -1.41 23.70
CA ASN A 6 -21.00 -0.29 24.36
C ASN A 6 -20.95 1.01 23.58
N GLN A 7 -20.50 1.00 22.32
CA GLN A 7 -20.40 2.17 21.48
C GLN A 7 -21.26 2.02 20.22
N ARG A 8 -22.00 3.08 19.86
CA ARG A 8 -22.47 3.23 18.49
C ARG A 8 -21.25 3.65 17.66
N ARG A 9 -20.91 2.87 16.65
CA ARG A 9 -19.64 2.99 15.90
C ARG A 9 -19.76 3.86 14.66
N PHE A 10 -20.90 4.54 14.46
CA PHE A 10 -21.18 5.44 13.36
C PHE A 10 -22.02 6.61 13.84
N HIS A 11 -21.95 7.70 13.09
CA HIS A 11 -22.79 8.88 13.26
C HIS A 11 -23.19 9.45 11.89
N PHE A 12 -24.36 10.03 11.77
CA PHE A 12 -24.78 10.82 10.62
C PHE A 12 -25.97 11.72 10.97
N LEU A 13 -26.23 12.73 10.14
CA LEU A 13 -27.44 13.48 10.19
C LEU A 13 -28.50 12.85 9.28
N TYR A 14 -29.68 12.63 9.81
CA TYR A 14 -30.85 12.12 9.10
C TYR A 14 -31.93 13.18 9.01
N ASP A 15 -32.19 13.72 7.83
CA ASP A 15 -32.98 14.93 7.61
C ASP A 15 -32.53 16.07 8.52
N GLY A 16 -31.21 16.24 8.68
CA GLY A 16 -30.58 17.27 9.51
C GLY A 16 -30.61 17.03 11.02
N LYS A 17 -31.10 15.87 11.49
CA LYS A 17 -31.12 15.52 12.92
C LYS A 17 -30.06 14.42 13.19
N PRO A 18 -29.35 14.52 14.34
CA PRO A 18 -28.45 13.46 14.76
C PRO A 18 -29.16 12.11 14.84
N VAL A 19 -28.56 11.06 14.27
CA VAL A 19 -29.15 9.71 14.25
C VAL A 19 -29.41 9.15 15.65
N GLU A 20 -28.70 9.66 16.67
CA GLU A 20 -28.84 9.29 18.08
C GLU A 20 -30.18 9.74 18.67
N GLU A 21 -30.77 10.78 18.12
CA GLU A 21 -32.06 11.35 18.58
C GLU A 21 -33.28 10.60 17.98
N LEU A 22 -33.03 9.70 17.02
CA LEU A 22 -34.08 8.98 16.32
C LEU A 22 -34.39 7.65 17.00
N PRO A 23 -35.68 7.30 17.19
CA PRO A 23 -36.06 6.01 17.73
C PRO A 23 -35.77 4.90 16.70
N CYS A 24 -35.09 3.82 17.17
CA CYS A 24 -34.84 2.64 16.38
C CYS A 24 -34.89 1.37 17.25
N SER A 25 -35.23 0.25 16.66
CA SER A 25 -34.98 -1.06 17.31
C SER A 25 -33.51 -1.46 17.09
N VAL A 26 -32.92 -2.09 18.10
CA VAL A 26 -31.53 -2.55 18.06
C VAL A 26 -31.49 -4.03 18.39
N GLU A 27 -30.93 -4.81 17.48
CA GLU A 27 -30.71 -6.24 17.65
C GLU A 27 -29.21 -6.52 17.58
N GLN A 28 -28.68 -7.35 18.48
CA GLN A 28 -27.28 -7.76 18.51
C GLN A 28 -27.15 -9.26 18.47
N GLN A 29 -26.25 -9.73 17.64
CA GLN A 29 -25.87 -11.13 17.58
C GLN A 29 -24.35 -11.25 17.62
N GLU A 30 -23.84 -12.08 18.54
CA GLU A 30 -22.42 -12.40 18.65
C GLU A 30 -22.19 -13.84 18.20
N GLU A 31 -21.30 -14.03 17.23
CA GLU A 31 -20.92 -15.34 16.73
C GLU A 31 -19.39 -15.40 16.57
N GLY A 32 -18.75 -16.19 17.42
CA GLY A 32 -17.30 -16.31 17.47
C GLY A 32 -16.61 -14.96 17.77
N ASN A 33 -15.85 -14.46 16.81
CA ASN A 33 -15.16 -13.16 16.91
C ASN A 33 -15.92 -12.01 16.22
N THR A 34 -17.15 -12.23 15.78
CA THR A 34 -17.97 -11.25 15.05
C THR A 34 -19.15 -10.80 15.92
N LEU A 35 -19.40 -9.49 15.94
CA LEU A 35 -20.55 -8.85 16.54
C LEU A 35 -21.33 -8.12 15.44
N THR A 36 -22.53 -8.60 15.13
CA THR A 36 -23.46 -7.93 14.22
C THR A 36 -24.48 -7.16 15.02
N THR A 37 -24.60 -5.86 14.77
CA THR A 37 -25.61 -4.99 15.37
C THR A 37 -26.49 -4.41 14.28
N VAL A 38 -27.79 -4.64 14.35
CA VAL A 38 -28.79 -4.14 13.40
C VAL A 38 -29.63 -3.07 14.05
N TYR A 39 -29.65 -1.89 13.43
CA TYR A 39 -30.51 -0.76 13.80
C TYR A 39 -31.60 -0.64 12.75
N THR A 40 -32.89 -0.66 13.16
CA THR A 40 -34.02 -0.52 12.24
C THR A 40 -34.87 0.68 12.62
N PHE A 41 -35.05 1.61 11.70
CA PHE A 41 -35.82 2.84 11.85
C PHE A 41 -37.23 2.66 11.31
N ALA A 42 -38.15 3.54 11.73
CA ALA A 42 -39.59 3.39 11.42
C ALA A 42 -39.94 3.50 9.93
N ASP A 43 -39.15 4.23 9.15
CA ASP A 43 -39.32 4.42 7.69
C ASP A 43 -38.68 3.33 6.84
N GLY A 44 -38.10 2.30 7.46
CA GLY A 44 -37.46 1.18 6.77
C GLY A 44 -35.95 1.33 6.53
N LEU A 45 -35.33 2.44 6.97
CA LEU A 45 -33.88 2.51 7.00
C LEU A 45 -33.34 1.44 7.98
N ARG A 46 -32.44 0.61 7.49
CA ARG A 46 -31.75 -0.43 8.28
C ARG A 46 -30.25 -0.19 8.17
N ILE A 47 -29.56 -0.20 9.31
CA ILE A 47 -28.12 -0.14 9.40
C ILE A 47 -27.61 -1.42 10.05
N THR A 48 -26.76 -2.16 9.32
CA THR A 48 -26.11 -3.35 9.83
C THR A 48 -24.63 -3.06 10.05
N ASN A 49 -24.21 -2.94 11.30
CA ASN A 49 -22.80 -2.83 11.66
C ASN A 49 -22.23 -4.22 11.89
N CYS A 50 -21.28 -4.62 11.04
CA CYS A 50 -20.54 -5.86 11.14
C CYS A 50 -19.17 -5.59 11.74
N ALA A 51 -19.01 -5.87 13.04
CA ALA A 51 -17.75 -5.69 13.76
C ALA A 51 -17.10 -7.03 14.07
N LYS A 52 -15.79 -7.13 13.95
CA LYS A 52 -15.04 -8.35 14.28
C LYS A 52 -13.74 -8.05 14.98
N LYS A 53 -13.27 -9.00 15.79
CA LYS A 53 -11.92 -9.00 16.33
C LYS A 53 -11.02 -9.77 15.38
N VAL A 54 -9.93 -9.12 14.94
CA VAL A 54 -8.92 -9.66 14.00
C VAL A 54 -7.56 -9.59 14.69
N GLY A 55 -7.07 -10.74 15.20
CA GLY A 55 -5.92 -10.74 16.09
C GLY A 55 -6.19 -9.87 17.33
N ASP A 56 -5.33 -8.87 17.56
CA ASP A 56 -5.51 -7.88 18.63
C ASP A 56 -6.27 -6.62 18.17
N ALA A 57 -6.63 -6.53 16.89
CA ALA A 57 -7.35 -5.40 16.33
C ALA A 57 -8.86 -5.61 16.30
N TYR A 58 -9.57 -4.50 16.10
CA TYR A 58 -10.99 -4.45 15.85
C TYR A 58 -11.25 -3.87 14.46
N GLU A 59 -12.11 -4.52 13.71
CA GLU A 59 -12.51 -4.09 12.36
C GLU A 59 -14.03 -4.02 12.29
N TRP A 60 -14.57 -3.01 11.58
CA TRP A 60 -16.00 -2.99 11.26
C TRP A 60 -16.29 -2.29 9.93
N VAL A 61 -17.47 -2.57 9.41
CA VAL A 61 -18.08 -1.93 8.25
C VAL A 61 -19.58 -1.79 8.51
N ASN A 62 -20.20 -0.71 8.01
CA ASN A 62 -21.64 -0.54 8.04
C ASN A 62 -22.25 -0.83 6.67
N TRP A 63 -23.44 -1.40 6.69
CA TRP A 63 -24.32 -1.55 5.53
C TRP A 63 -25.58 -0.74 5.77
N LEU A 64 -25.88 0.14 4.83
CA LEU A 64 -27.08 0.96 4.82
C LEU A 64 -28.06 0.35 3.83
N GLU A 65 -29.28 0.06 4.25
CA GLU A 65 -30.29 -0.61 3.43
C GLU A 65 -31.64 0.07 3.60
N ASN A 66 -32.35 0.32 2.49
CA ASN A 66 -33.74 0.73 2.54
C ASN A 66 -34.64 -0.51 2.36
N THR A 67 -35.29 -0.94 3.43
CA THR A 67 -36.25 -2.08 3.43
C THR A 67 -37.70 -1.61 3.29
N GLY A 68 -37.93 -0.29 3.20
CA GLY A 68 -39.23 0.32 3.01
C GLY A 68 -39.65 0.38 1.53
N SER A 69 -40.86 0.87 1.29
CA SER A 69 -41.42 1.06 -0.06
C SER A 69 -41.21 2.46 -0.64
N GLU A 70 -40.78 3.41 0.19
CA GLU A 70 -40.51 4.80 -0.18
C GLU A 70 -39.02 5.13 -0.01
N PRO A 71 -38.50 6.16 -0.70
CA PRO A 71 -37.14 6.64 -0.44
C PRO A 71 -36.96 7.02 1.03
N THR A 72 -35.76 6.78 1.60
CA THR A 72 -35.42 7.20 2.96
C THR A 72 -35.33 8.73 3.10
N GLY A 73 -35.25 9.25 4.33
CA GLY A 73 -34.75 10.58 4.58
C GLY A 73 -33.31 10.78 4.06
N ILE A 74 -32.83 12.01 4.06
CA ILE A 74 -31.48 12.37 3.63
C ILE A 74 -30.48 11.99 4.71
N ILE A 75 -29.48 11.21 4.33
CA ILE A 75 -28.28 10.90 5.10
C ILE A 75 -27.18 11.88 4.69
N SER A 76 -26.63 12.61 5.65
CA SER A 76 -25.52 13.54 5.45
C SER A 76 -24.55 13.51 6.63
N GLU A 77 -23.37 14.08 6.48
CA GLU A 77 -22.31 14.06 7.50
C GLU A 77 -22.05 12.64 8.04
N LEU A 78 -21.92 11.68 7.12
CA LEU A 78 -21.76 10.27 7.45
C LEU A 78 -20.36 9.98 7.98
N TRP A 79 -20.27 9.66 9.26
CA TRP A 79 -19.09 9.11 9.91
C TRP A 79 -19.27 7.60 10.08
N ASP A 80 -18.59 6.84 9.27
CA ASP A 80 -18.62 5.37 9.27
C ASP A 80 -17.94 4.78 10.51
N CYS A 81 -17.03 5.55 11.06
CA CYS A 81 -16.37 5.34 12.32
C CYS A 81 -16.59 6.55 13.23
N GLU A 82 -17.07 6.29 14.42
CA GLU A 82 -16.93 7.19 15.57
C GLU A 82 -16.50 6.32 16.75
N ALA A 83 -15.21 6.38 17.08
CA ALA A 83 -14.61 5.59 18.12
C ALA A 83 -14.05 6.47 19.25
N VAL A 84 -14.49 6.21 20.47
CA VAL A 84 -13.86 6.78 21.67
C VAL A 84 -12.69 5.88 22.06
N LEU A 85 -11.50 6.47 22.07
CA LEU A 85 -10.22 5.80 22.35
C LEU A 85 -9.72 6.23 23.72
N PRO A 86 -9.84 5.37 24.75
CA PRO A 86 -9.37 5.69 26.10
C PRO A 86 -7.89 6.05 26.13
N LEU A 87 -7.55 7.14 26.78
CA LEU A 87 -6.16 7.58 26.98
C LEU A 87 -5.62 7.13 28.34
N ALA A 88 -4.28 7.03 28.44
CA ALA A 88 -3.64 6.80 29.71
C ALA A 88 -3.87 7.99 30.67
N HIS A 89 -4.38 7.71 31.86
CA HIS A 89 -4.63 8.72 32.91
C HIS A 89 -3.45 8.87 33.89
N GLU A 90 -2.37 8.14 33.70
CA GLU A 90 -1.18 8.25 34.56
C GLU A 90 -0.42 9.55 34.25
N GLU A 91 0.10 10.18 35.31
CA GLU A 91 0.97 11.33 35.16
C GLU A 91 2.19 10.99 34.31
N PRO A 92 2.63 11.87 33.39
CA PRO A 92 3.76 11.62 32.54
C PRO A 92 5.01 11.36 33.41
N ALA A 93 5.72 10.30 33.08
CA ALA A 93 6.92 9.88 33.84
C ALA A 93 8.06 10.92 33.80
N VAL A 94 8.01 11.88 32.85
CA VAL A 94 8.96 12.98 32.72
C VAL A 94 8.21 14.21 32.21
N ALA A 95 8.04 15.21 33.06
CA ALA A 95 7.60 16.55 32.67
C ALA A 95 8.65 17.18 31.74
N ASP A 96 8.25 17.81 30.64
CA ASP A 96 9.17 18.62 29.83
C ASP A 96 9.54 19.88 30.66
N PRO A 97 10.80 20.03 31.10
CA PRO A 97 11.20 21.14 31.96
C PRO A 97 11.09 22.52 31.29
N TYR A 98 10.91 22.55 29.95
CA TYR A 98 10.82 23.78 29.16
C TYR A 98 9.39 24.16 28.79
N CYS A 99 8.41 23.24 28.95
CA CYS A 99 7.01 23.47 28.64
C CYS A 99 6.12 22.63 29.57
N PRO A 100 5.98 23.02 30.86
CA PRO A 100 5.12 22.29 31.80
C PRO A 100 3.64 22.27 31.40
N GLU A 101 3.21 23.22 30.56
CA GLU A 101 1.84 23.28 30.00
C GLU A 101 1.55 22.16 28.99
N LEU A 102 2.58 21.42 28.54
CA LEU A 102 2.47 20.33 27.58
C LEU A 102 2.34 18.94 28.23
N GLU A 103 2.17 18.85 29.54
CA GLU A 103 2.12 17.59 30.30
C GLU A 103 0.94 16.70 29.90
N ASP A 104 -0.11 17.29 29.29
CA ASP A 104 -1.31 16.56 28.86
C ASP A 104 -1.50 16.55 27.34
N ILE A 105 -0.48 16.12 26.60
CA ILE A 105 -0.50 16.07 25.14
C ILE A 105 -0.72 14.65 24.63
N THR A 106 -1.69 14.53 23.71
CA THR A 106 -1.82 13.36 22.85
C THR A 106 -1.19 13.63 21.48
N ALA A 107 -0.33 12.76 21.02
CA ALA A 107 0.26 12.87 19.69
C ALA A 107 -0.59 12.11 18.67
N VAL A 108 -0.97 12.80 17.60
CA VAL A 108 -1.62 12.23 16.42
C VAL A 108 -0.63 12.30 15.27
N TYR A 109 -0.15 11.14 14.84
CA TYR A 109 0.73 11.00 13.69
C TYR A 109 -0.12 10.71 12.46
N SER A 110 -0.11 11.61 11.49
CA SER A 110 -0.67 11.41 10.16
C SER A 110 0.46 11.14 9.16
N TYR A 111 0.13 10.53 8.03
CA TYR A 111 1.10 10.14 7.02
C TYR A 111 0.79 10.82 5.70
N ASN A 112 1.84 11.19 4.97
CA ASN A 112 1.70 11.67 3.60
C ASN A 112 1.10 10.57 2.74
N GLY A 113 0.29 10.96 1.75
CA GLY A 113 -0.03 10.07 0.65
C GLY A 113 1.10 10.05 -0.38
N SER A 114 0.92 9.33 -1.47
CA SER A 114 1.86 9.34 -2.59
C SER A 114 1.60 10.55 -3.47
N VAL A 115 2.65 11.35 -3.65
CA VAL A 115 2.69 12.51 -4.56
C VAL A 115 3.92 12.45 -5.47
N ASN A 116 4.56 11.28 -5.56
CA ASN A 116 5.77 10.99 -6.33
C ASN A 116 6.97 11.80 -5.81
N SER A 117 7.17 11.78 -4.51
CA SER A 117 8.26 12.48 -3.83
C SER A 117 8.99 11.54 -2.87
N VAL A 118 10.15 11.98 -2.37
CA VAL A 118 10.91 11.28 -1.32
C VAL A 118 10.11 11.11 -0.03
N ASP A 119 9.11 11.95 0.18
CA ASP A 119 8.27 12.00 1.37
C ASP A 119 6.99 11.15 1.26
N ASP A 120 6.85 10.31 0.22
CA ASP A 120 5.71 9.41 0.09
C ASP A 120 5.62 8.48 1.32
N LEU A 121 4.43 8.40 1.90
CA LEU A 121 4.10 7.72 3.16
C LEU A 121 4.98 8.14 4.36
N ALA A 122 5.56 9.34 4.31
CA ALA A 122 6.36 9.87 5.40
C ALA A 122 5.51 10.32 6.58
N CYS A 123 6.02 10.06 7.76
CA CYS A 123 5.63 10.71 9.00
C CYS A 123 6.88 11.05 9.76
N PHE A 124 7.28 12.31 9.71
CA PHE A 124 8.43 12.79 10.43
C PHE A 124 8.02 13.75 11.55
N ASP A 125 8.57 13.53 12.70
CA ASP A 125 8.74 14.56 13.71
C ASP A 125 10.03 15.34 13.36
N ASP A 126 10.10 15.89 12.15
CA ASP A 126 11.22 16.72 11.75
C ASP A 126 10.95 18.17 12.16
N LYS A 127 11.62 18.62 13.20
CA LYS A 127 11.59 20.01 13.66
C LYS A 127 11.96 21.01 12.54
N GLN A 128 12.70 20.56 11.53
CA GLN A 128 13.09 21.40 10.39
C GLN A 128 11.97 21.54 9.34
N LYS A 129 11.03 20.58 9.28
CA LYS A 129 9.88 20.60 8.34
C LYS A 129 8.56 21.04 8.99
N ASN A 130 8.61 21.77 10.10
CA ASN A 130 7.43 22.31 10.82
C ASN A 130 6.45 21.25 11.35
N ASN A 131 6.88 20.05 11.69
CA ASN A 131 6.08 19.00 12.36
C ASN A 131 4.71 18.75 11.70
N ARG A 132 4.56 18.93 10.37
CA ARG A 132 3.24 18.90 9.73
C ARG A 132 2.56 17.52 9.73
N TYR A 133 3.25 16.48 10.16
CA TYR A 133 2.73 15.12 10.21
C TYR A 133 2.42 14.64 11.64
N VAL A 134 2.87 15.39 12.63
CA VAL A 134 2.58 15.10 14.04
C VAL A 134 1.81 16.27 14.62
N CYS A 135 0.56 16.01 14.98
CA CYS A 135 -0.27 16.97 15.68
C CYS A 135 -0.26 16.66 17.18
N ARG A 136 0.02 17.65 17.99
CA ARG A 136 -0.09 17.58 19.44
C ARG A 136 -1.43 18.16 19.87
N VAL A 137 -2.32 17.31 20.35
CA VAL A 137 -3.68 17.67 20.73
C VAL A 137 -3.83 17.74 22.24
N THR A 138 -4.40 18.87 22.69
CA THR A 138 -4.84 19.10 24.07
C THR A 138 -6.36 18.97 24.14
N PRO A 139 -6.97 18.86 25.34
CA PRO A 139 -8.43 18.83 25.48
C PRO A 139 -9.14 19.96 24.72
N GLY A 140 -10.18 19.60 23.97
CA GLY A 140 -10.98 20.52 23.14
C GLY A 140 -10.40 20.82 21.76
N TYR A 141 -9.29 20.19 21.35
CA TYR A 141 -8.65 20.42 20.06
C TYR A 141 -8.54 19.13 19.23
N GLY A 142 -8.42 19.29 17.93
CA GLY A 142 -8.24 18.20 16.98
C GLY A 142 -7.89 18.70 15.58
N ASN A 143 -7.76 17.76 14.66
CA ASN A 143 -7.47 18.05 13.26
C ASN A 143 -8.30 17.17 12.33
N THR A 144 -8.57 17.73 11.14
CA THR A 144 -9.23 17.06 10.03
C THR A 144 -8.21 16.70 8.96
N TYR A 145 -8.38 15.55 8.34
CA TYR A 145 -7.55 15.01 7.28
C TYR A 145 -8.45 14.45 6.18
N SER A 146 -8.02 14.55 4.91
CA SER A 146 -8.76 14.01 3.77
C SER A 146 -7.80 13.44 2.72
N ALA A 147 -8.30 12.47 1.94
CA ALA A 147 -7.71 12.07 0.67
C ALA A 147 -7.86 13.19 -0.38
N SER A 148 -7.41 12.96 -1.59
CA SER A 148 -7.53 13.89 -2.71
C SER A 148 -7.83 13.14 -4.01
N GLY A 149 -8.54 13.81 -4.91
CA GLY A 149 -8.78 13.32 -6.27
C GLY A 149 -9.58 12.01 -6.39
N GLY A 150 -10.21 11.54 -5.32
CA GLY A 150 -10.93 10.28 -5.29
C GLY A 150 -10.02 9.05 -5.19
N ARG A 151 -8.77 9.22 -4.73
CA ARG A 151 -7.80 8.13 -4.53
C ARG A 151 -7.34 8.09 -3.08
N SER A 152 -7.48 6.96 -2.42
CA SER A 152 -7.40 6.79 -0.96
C SER A 152 -6.08 7.21 -0.32
N CYS A 153 -4.97 7.17 -1.07
CA CYS A 153 -3.63 7.47 -0.56
C CYS A 153 -2.96 8.62 -1.35
N GLU A 154 -3.74 9.53 -1.90
CA GLU A 154 -3.25 10.77 -2.50
C GLU A 154 -3.37 11.91 -1.49
N ASN A 155 -2.35 12.78 -1.40
CA ASN A 155 -2.20 13.84 -0.42
C ASN A 155 -2.05 13.35 1.03
N LYS A 156 -2.98 12.59 1.57
CA LYS A 156 -2.91 11.94 2.89
C LYS A 156 -3.11 10.43 2.76
N ALA A 157 -2.34 9.66 3.53
CA ALA A 157 -2.53 8.23 3.65
C ALA A 157 -3.60 7.90 4.68
N PRO A 158 -4.42 6.86 4.46
CA PRO A 158 -5.51 6.47 5.35
C PRO A 158 -5.02 5.70 6.60
N PHE A 159 -3.87 6.11 7.15
CA PHE A 159 -3.21 5.47 8.29
C PHE A 159 -2.89 6.51 9.35
N PHE A 160 -3.26 6.23 10.59
CA PHE A 160 -3.06 7.14 11.72
C PHE A 160 -2.51 6.40 12.93
N HIS A 161 -1.63 7.07 13.67
CA HIS A 161 -1.13 6.56 14.92
C HIS A 161 -1.41 7.59 16.02
N ILE A 162 -2.26 7.24 16.97
CA ILE A 162 -2.65 8.08 18.10
C ILE A 162 -1.98 7.54 19.34
N ARG A 163 -1.32 8.40 20.12
CA ARG A 163 -0.56 7.95 21.27
C ARG A 163 -0.52 8.98 22.41
N LYS A 164 -0.65 8.48 23.64
CA LYS A 164 -0.34 9.20 24.87
C LYS A 164 0.43 8.26 25.81
N ASN A 165 1.64 8.65 26.23
CA ASN A 165 2.53 7.84 27.06
C ASN A 165 2.80 6.44 26.45
N ASN A 166 2.46 5.38 27.17
CA ASN A 166 2.63 3.99 26.75
C ASN A 166 1.38 3.38 26.06
N VAL A 167 0.28 4.13 25.98
CA VAL A 167 -0.96 3.68 25.29
C VAL A 167 -1.02 4.26 23.89
N GLY A 168 -1.31 3.43 22.91
CA GLY A 168 -1.46 3.88 21.52
C GLY A 168 -2.49 3.09 20.74
N TYR A 169 -2.92 3.71 19.64
CA TYR A 169 -3.89 3.18 18.68
C TYR A 169 -3.37 3.36 17.28
N LEU A 170 -3.31 2.27 16.52
CA LEU A 170 -3.05 2.30 15.08
C LEU A 170 -4.38 2.16 14.36
N CYS A 171 -4.74 3.18 13.58
CA CYS A 171 -6.02 3.27 12.90
C CYS A 171 -5.80 3.26 11.39
N ALA A 172 -6.60 2.50 10.66
CA ALA A 172 -6.61 2.49 9.20
C ALA A 172 -8.03 2.63 8.67
N ILE A 173 -8.20 3.47 7.66
CA ILE A 173 -9.45 3.66 6.93
C ILE A 173 -9.42 2.78 5.70
N GLY A 174 -10.44 1.94 5.52
CA GLY A 174 -10.61 1.05 4.37
C GLY A 174 -11.63 1.61 3.40
N TRP A 175 -11.23 2.63 2.65
CA TRP A 175 -12.00 3.20 1.57
C TRP A 175 -11.08 3.60 0.42
N THR A 176 -11.29 3.02 -0.76
CA THR A 176 -10.39 3.23 -1.91
C THR A 176 -10.72 4.51 -2.71
N GLY A 177 -11.66 5.32 -2.20
CA GLY A 177 -12.11 6.60 -2.74
C GLY A 177 -11.74 7.81 -1.87
N GLN A 178 -12.62 8.81 -1.88
CA GLN A 178 -12.46 10.08 -1.16
C GLN A 178 -12.97 9.94 0.28
N TRP A 179 -12.06 9.84 1.22
CA TRP A 179 -12.37 9.76 2.65
C TRP A 179 -12.01 11.06 3.38
N THR A 180 -12.70 11.29 4.49
CA THR A 180 -12.35 12.31 5.49
C THR A 180 -12.21 11.66 6.87
N CYS A 181 -11.43 12.30 7.74
CA CYS A 181 -11.16 11.83 9.09
C CYS A 181 -10.96 13.00 10.03
N GLU A 182 -11.46 12.86 11.25
CA GLU A 182 -11.19 13.75 12.37
C GLU A 182 -10.56 12.98 13.52
N ALA A 183 -9.50 13.54 14.09
CA ALA A 183 -8.92 13.07 15.33
C ALA A 183 -8.93 14.24 16.32
N PHE A 184 -9.80 14.19 17.30
CA PHE A 184 -9.92 15.26 18.29
C PHE A 184 -9.97 14.71 19.72
N ARG A 185 -9.59 15.52 20.68
CA ARG A 185 -9.57 15.16 22.07
C ARG A 185 -10.72 15.85 22.81
N ASN A 186 -11.56 15.05 23.46
CA ASN A 186 -12.44 15.57 24.51
C ASN A 186 -11.62 15.76 25.81
N THR A 187 -12.23 15.82 26.98
CA THR A 187 -11.50 16.01 28.24
C THR A 187 -10.57 14.85 28.55
N ASP A 188 -11.06 13.61 28.42
CA ASP A 188 -10.39 12.42 28.95
C ASP A 188 -9.89 11.47 27.86
N ASP A 189 -10.52 11.45 26.68
CA ASP A 189 -10.31 10.48 25.61
C ASP A 189 -10.05 11.14 24.27
N MET A 190 -9.49 10.38 23.34
CA MET A 190 -9.50 10.75 21.92
C MET A 190 -10.77 10.23 21.25
N VAL A 191 -11.31 11.02 20.34
CA VAL A 191 -12.34 10.57 19.41
C VAL A 191 -11.73 10.51 18.03
N PHE A 192 -11.82 9.35 17.41
CA PHE A 192 -11.42 9.13 16.02
C PHE A 192 -12.67 8.92 15.19
N ARG A 193 -12.89 9.82 14.23
CA ARG A 193 -13.99 9.76 13.26
C ARG A 193 -13.41 9.58 11.86
N SER A 194 -14.04 8.76 11.05
CA SER A 194 -13.76 8.69 9.62
C SER A 194 -15.00 8.32 8.84
N GLY A 195 -15.06 8.76 7.60
CA GLY A 195 -16.19 8.49 6.70
C GLY A 195 -15.89 8.86 5.26
N ILE A 196 -16.87 8.64 4.40
CA ILE A 196 -16.84 9.06 2.99
C ILE A 196 -17.13 10.55 2.94
N GLU A 197 -16.26 11.32 2.30
CA GLU A 197 -16.34 12.78 2.28
C GLU A 197 -17.51 13.28 1.43
N GLY A 198 -18.24 14.27 1.93
CA GLY A 198 -19.22 15.07 1.16
C GLY A 198 -20.49 14.31 0.73
N VAL A 199 -20.89 13.27 1.45
CA VAL A 199 -22.12 12.53 1.15
C VAL A 199 -23.37 13.31 1.57
N HIS A 200 -24.39 13.29 0.70
CA HIS A 200 -25.71 13.83 0.93
C HIS A 200 -26.72 13.07 0.07
N PHE A 201 -27.29 12.00 0.61
CA PHE A 201 -28.13 11.11 -0.18
C PHE A 201 -29.28 10.49 0.59
N ARG A 202 -30.31 10.06 -0.17
CA ARG A 202 -31.34 9.12 0.27
C ARG A 202 -31.15 7.75 -0.41
N LEU A 203 -31.59 6.70 0.24
CA LEU A 203 -31.65 5.37 -0.35
C LEU A 203 -33.00 5.14 -1.01
N MET A 204 -32.97 4.61 -2.24
CA MET A 204 -34.18 4.16 -2.93
C MET A 204 -34.65 2.82 -2.36
N PRO A 205 -35.96 2.46 -2.49
CA PRO A 205 -36.48 1.15 -2.05
C PRO A 205 -35.64 -0.02 -2.55
N GLY A 206 -35.23 -0.91 -1.64
CA GLY A 206 -34.41 -2.09 -1.94
C GLY A 206 -32.91 -1.78 -2.14
N GLU A 207 -32.47 -0.55 -2.08
CA GLU A 207 -31.06 -0.19 -2.23
C GLU A 207 -30.27 -0.56 -0.97
N LYS A 208 -29.09 -1.16 -1.20
CA LYS A 208 -28.15 -1.54 -0.14
C LYS A 208 -26.74 -1.11 -0.51
N LEU A 209 -26.12 -0.34 0.36
CA LEU A 209 -24.79 0.23 0.16
C LEU A 209 -23.88 -0.11 1.37
N ARG A 210 -22.60 -0.34 1.09
CA ARG A 210 -21.60 -0.39 2.16
C ARG A 210 -20.95 0.96 2.37
N THR A 211 -20.44 1.17 3.57
CA THR A 211 -19.58 2.31 3.90
C THR A 211 -18.11 1.92 3.88
N SER A 212 -17.22 2.81 4.30
CA SER A 212 -15.83 2.48 4.57
C SER A 212 -15.72 1.42 5.67
N SER A 213 -14.66 0.61 5.64
CA SER A 213 -14.25 -0.19 6.79
C SER A 213 -13.22 0.55 7.62
N VAL A 214 -13.11 0.20 8.89
CA VAL A 214 -12.12 0.78 9.80
C VAL A 214 -11.46 -0.33 10.59
N VAL A 215 -10.13 -0.24 10.74
CA VAL A 215 -9.35 -1.13 11.59
C VAL A 215 -8.68 -0.31 12.68
N ILE A 216 -8.87 -0.69 13.94
CA ILE A 216 -8.20 -0.09 15.10
C ILE A 216 -7.45 -1.15 15.87
N LEU A 217 -6.14 -0.98 16.01
CA LEU A 217 -5.25 -1.83 16.82
C LEU A 217 -4.80 -1.06 18.06
N PRO A 218 -5.39 -1.32 19.24
CA PRO A 218 -4.87 -0.79 20.50
C PRO A 218 -3.59 -1.52 20.90
N TYR A 219 -2.67 -0.82 21.55
CA TYR A 219 -1.47 -1.41 22.10
C TYR A 219 -0.96 -0.64 23.32
N GLU A 220 -0.21 -1.32 24.15
CA GLU A 220 0.62 -0.75 25.21
C GLU A 220 2.09 -0.98 24.89
N GLY A 221 2.97 -0.05 25.30
CA GLY A 221 4.39 -0.12 25.09
C GLY A 221 4.94 1.00 24.19
N SER A 222 6.07 0.75 23.56
CA SER A 222 6.73 1.71 22.67
C SER A 222 6.01 1.84 21.31
N MET A 223 6.24 2.96 20.66
CA MET A 223 5.72 3.20 19.29
C MET A 223 6.15 2.10 18.30
N VAL A 224 7.39 1.64 18.41
CA VAL A 224 7.98 0.63 17.52
C VAL A 224 7.34 -0.75 17.75
N GLU A 225 7.06 -1.09 19.00
CA GLU A 225 6.32 -2.33 19.33
C GLU A 225 4.91 -2.30 18.76
N GLY A 226 4.19 -1.18 18.90
CA GLY A 226 2.89 -0.99 18.28
C GLY A 226 2.93 -1.15 16.76
N GLN A 227 3.91 -0.54 16.10
CA GLN A 227 4.10 -0.67 14.66
C GLN A 227 4.42 -2.10 14.23
N ASN A 228 5.20 -2.86 14.99
CA ASN A 228 5.47 -4.25 14.68
C ASN A 228 4.25 -5.17 14.92
N LYS A 229 3.41 -4.88 15.93
CA LYS A 229 2.10 -5.54 16.07
C LYS A 229 1.23 -5.28 14.83
N TRP A 230 1.21 -4.04 14.32
CA TRP A 230 0.49 -3.71 13.09
C TRP A 230 1.05 -4.45 11.87
N ARG A 231 2.37 -4.51 11.68
CA ARG A 231 2.99 -5.26 10.57
C ARG A 231 2.61 -6.73 10.58
N ARG A 232 2.64 -7.37 11.77
CA ARG A 232 2.21 -8.77 11.92
C ARG A 232 0.73 -8.93 11.60
N LEU A 233 -0.13 -8.01 12.07
CA LEU A 233 -1.55 -8.00 11.76
C LEU A 233 -1.80 -7.92 10.25
N VAL A 234 -1.16 -6.98 9.54
CA VAL A 234 -1.33 -6.82 8.09
C VAL A 234 -0.81 -8.05 7.35
N ARG A 235 0.35 -8.58 7.73
CA ARG A 235 0.93 -9.78 7.12
C ARG A 235 0.02 -10.99 7.26
N GLU A 236 -0.62 -11.17 8.40
CA GLU A 236 -1.40 -12.36 8.73
C GLU A 236 -2.84 -12.27 8.19
N TYR A 237 -3.47 -11.09 8.21
CA TYR A 237 -4.90 -10.95 7.94
C TYR A 237 -5.25 -10.06 6.74
N TYR A 238 -4.34 -9.24 6.25
CA TYR A 238 -4.58 -8.26 5.18
C TYR A 238 -3.57 -8.34 4.04
N SER A 239 -3.06 -9.54 3.74
CA SER A 239 -2.10 -9.74 2.65
C SER A 239 -2.43 -10.99 1.86
N LEU A 240 -2.30 -10.91 0.53
CA LEU A 240 -2.31 -12.09 -0.33
C LEU A 240 -1.01 -12.88 -0.23
N VAL A 241 0.13 -12.19 -0.04
CA VAL A 241 1.45 -12.83 0.12
C VAL A 241 1.51 -13.51 1.49
N GLY A 242 1.96 -14.75 1.53
CA GLY A 242 1.99 -15.57 2.74
C GLY A 242 0.67 -16.27 3.08
N ALA A 243 -0.42 -15.99 2.35
CA ALA A 243 -1.67 -16.71 2.50
C ALA A 243 -1.54 -18.19 2.08
N PRO A 244 -2.38 -19.11 2.60
CA PRO A 244 -2.33 -20.51 2.22
C PRO A 244 -2.38 -20.73 0.70
N GLY A 245 -1.41 -21.49 0.17
CA GLY A 245 -1.30 -21.78 -1.27
C GLY A 245 -0.65 -20.65 -2.11
N ARG A 246 -0.15 -19.61 -1.49
CA ARG A 246 0.53 -18.47 -2.14
C ARG A 246 2.00 -18.39 -1.75
N ASP A 247 2.77 -17.58 -2.49
CA ASP A 247 4.19 -17.36 -2.21
C ASP A 247 4.36 -16.72 -0.81
N ALA A 248 5.34 -17.19 -0.05
CA ALA A 248 5.62 -16.72 1.31
C ALA A 248 6.34 -15.35 1.34
N VAL A 249 6.87 -14.91 0.21
CA VAL A 249 7.65 -13.66 0.05
C VAL A 249 7.14 -12.86 -1.13
N GLY A 250 7.36 -11.56 -1.12
CA GLY A 250 7.00 -10.70 -2.24
C GLY A 250 7.82 -11.01 -3.50
N PRO A 251 7.29 -10.74 -4.71
CA PRO A 251 7.94 -11.10 -5.97
C PRO A 251 9.25 -10.34 -6.23
N LEU A 252 10.19 -11.04 -6.90
CA LEU A 252 11.32 -10.44 -7.60
C LEU A 252 11.02 -10.44 -9.08
N CYS A 253 10.85 -9.25 -9.67
CA CYS A 253 10.39 -9.09 -11.04
C CYS A 253 11.50 -8.63 -11.99
N ALA A 254 11.53 -9.22 -13.20
CA ALA A 254 12.20 -8.64 -14.35
C ALA A 254 11.21 -7.74 -15.09
N GLY A 255 11.33 -6.41 -14.95
CA GLY A 255 10.46 -5.46 -15.63
C GLY A 255 10.84 -5.30 -17.09
N ILE A 256 9.85 -5.13 -17.96
CA ILE A 256 10.02 -4.88 -19.37
C ILE A 256 8.90 -3.98 -19.89
N TRP A 257 9.25 -3.10 -20.82
CA TRP A 257 8.26 -2.25 -21.49
C TRP A 257 7.44 -3.06 -22.51
N GLY A 258 6.11 -2.97 -22.44
CA GLY A 258 5.21 -3.74 -23.31
C GLY A 258 5.22 -3.31 -24.78
N GLY A 259 5.71 -2.10 -25.09
CA GLY A 259 5.89 -1.61 -26.46
C GLY A 259 7.11 -2.20 -27.20
N ILE A 260 7.90 -3.04 -26.55
CA ILE A 260 9.06 -3.72 -27.15
C ILE A 260 8.56 -4.91 -27.99
N LYS A 261 9.12 -5.08 -29.21
CA LYS A 261 8.74 -6.18 -30.12
C LYS A 261 8.95 -7.55 -29.48
N THR A 262 8.05 -8.48 -29.78
CA THR A 262 8.07 -9.86 -29.27
C THR A 262 9.44 -10.53 -29.34
N ASP A 263 10.15 -10.42 -30.47
CA ASP A 263 11.45 -11.11 -30.66
C ASP A 263 12.50 -10.59 -29.67
N ALA A 264 12.52 -9.30 -29.37
CA ALA A 264 13.41 -8.73 -28.38
C ALA A 264 13.04 -9.16 -26.96
N VAL A 265 11.73 -9.25 -26.66
CA VAL A 265 11.25 -9.80 -25.36
C VAL A 265 11.69 -11.26 -25.19
N LEU A 266 11.49 -12.10 -26.21
CA LEU A 266 11.87 -13.51 -26.17
C LEU A 266 13.38 -13.70 -25.99
N LYS A 267 14.20 -12.87 -26.66
CA LYS A 267 15.66 -12.87 -26.47
C LYS A 267 16.05 -12.55 -25.02
N ARG A 268 15.36 -11.60 -24.38
CA ARG A 268 15.61 -11.26 -22.96
C ARG A 268 15.23 -12.40 -22.02
N ILE A 269 14.11 -13.06 -22.27
CA ILE A 269 13.72 -14.25 -21.50
C ILE A 269 14.78 -15.34 -21.62
N GLU A 270 15.33 -15.55 -22.83
CA GLU A 270 16.41 -16.50 -23.05
C GLU A 270 17.68 -16.11 -22.31
N THR A 271 18.09 -14.83 -22.35
CA THR A 271 19.23 -14.31 -21.57
C THR A 271 19.05 -14.55 -20.07
N ILE A 272 17.86 -14.30 -19.52
CA ILE A 272 17.54 -14.59 -18.11
C ILE A 272 17.74 -16.08 -17.80
N LYS A 273 17.20 -16.95 -18.64
CA LYS A 273 17.27 -18.40 -18.48
C LYS A 273 18.69 -18.93 -18.58
N GLU A 274 19.44 -18.54 -19.63
CA GLU A 274 20.82 -19.01 -19.87
C GLU A 274 21.77 -18.59 -18.77
N ASN A 275 21.60 -17.41 -18.21
CA ASN A 275 22.40 -16.89 -17.11
C ASN A 275 21.86 -17.27 -15.72
N GLN A 276 20.73 -18.01 -15.68
CA GLN A 276 20.10 -18.45 -14.42
C GLN A 276 19.82 -17.27 -13.47
N LEU A 277 19.33 -16.14 -14.00
CA LEU A 277 18.93 -15.01 -13.18
C LEU A 277 17.67 -15.39 -12.40
N PRO A 278 17.64 -15.24 -11.06
CA PRO A 278 16.64 -15.87 -10.22
C PRO A 278 15.36 -15.02 -10.06
N TYR A 279 14.78 -14.57 -11.17
CA TYR A 279 13.52 -13.84 -11.18
C TYR A 279 12.32 -14.76 -10.95
N ASP A 280 11.32 -14.25 -10.21
CA ASP A 280 10.06 -14.96 -9.97
C ASP A 280 9.03 -14.60 -11.06
N TYR A 281 9.05 -13.37 -11.59
CA TYR A 281 8.10 -12.86 -12.57
C TYR A 281 8.80 -12.13 -13.72
N LEU A 282 8.27 -12.30 -14.93
CA LEU A 282 8.42 -11.33 -16.00
C LEU A 282 7.28 -10.33 -15.90
N TRP A 283 7.59 -9.06 -15.64
CA TRP A 283 6.63 -7.96 -15.55
C TRP A 283 6.62 -7.18 -16.86
N MET A 284 5.54 -7.32 -17.63
CA MET A 284 5.32 -6.51 -18.83
C MET A 284 4.42 -5.32 -18.51
N ASP A 285 4.96 -4.13 -18.65
CA ASP A 285 4.28 -2.85 -18.43
C ASP A 285 3.44 -2.43 -19.66
N ALA A 286 2.96 -1.18 -19.70
CA ALA A 286 2.13 -0.61 -20.77
C ALA A 286 2.75 -0.70 -22.17
N GLY A 287 1.96 -0.42 -23.22
CA GLY A 287 2.43 -0.32 -24.62
C GLY A 287 2.20 -1.57 -25.47
N TRP A 288 1.66 -2.65 -24.92
CA TRP A 288 1.37 -3.89 -25.63
C TRP A 288 0.00 -3.90 -26.37
N TYR A 289 -0.88 -2.95 -26.06
CA TYR A 289 -2.30 -2.88 -26.46
C TYR A 289 -2.59 -1.77 -27.46
N GLY A 290 -3.78 -1.82 -28.09
CA GLY A 290 -4.21 -0.89 -29.13
C GLY A 290 -3.68 -1.28 -30.51
N ILE A 291 -4.56 -1.56 -31.47
CA ILE A 291 -4.17 -2.11 -32.80
C ILE A 291 -3.19 -1.24 -33.57
N ASP A 292 -3.19 0.08 -33.32
CA ASP A 292 -2.34 1.08 -33.96
C ASP A 292 -1.18 1.54 -33.05
N THR A 293 -0.94 0.88 -31.93
CA THR A 293 0.21 1.17 -31.05
C THR A 293 1.49 0.73 -31.74
N GLU A 294 2.39 1.69 -31.93
CA GLU A 294 3.68 1.47 -32.59
C GLU A 294 4.73 0.91 -31.62
N PRO A 295 5.63 0.04 -32.11
CA PRO A 295 6.74 -0.44 -31.29
C PRO A 295 7.64 0.71 -30.83
N THR A 296 8.10 0.61 -29.58
CA THR A 296 9.10 1.53 -29.03
C THR A 296 10.00 0.83 -28.03
N ALA A 297 11.29 1.07 -28.12
CA ALA A 297 12.26 0.63 -27.11
C ALA A 297 12.37 1.65 -25.96
N SER A 298 11.86 2.86 -26.15
CA SER A 298 11.83 3.90 -25.12
C SER A 298 10.67 3.66 -24.18
N GLU A 299 10.97 3.38 -22.92
CA GLU A 299 9.97 3.28 -21.87
C GLU A 299 9.16 4.57 -21.75
N PHE A 300 7.84 4.44 -21.60
CA PHE A 300 6.88 5.55 -21.67
C PHE A 300 6.86 6.33 -22.99
N GLY A 301 7.62 5.92 -23.99
CA GLY A 301 7.63 6.54 -25.32
C GLY A 301 6.52 6.01 -26.24
N GLY A 302 6.34 6.66 -27.40
CA GLY A 302 5.37 6.29 -28.41
C GLY A 302 3.95 6.80 -28.12
N ASN A 303 2.96 6.17 -28.77
CA ASN A 303 1.55 6.60 -28.78
C ASN A 303 0.62 5.74 -27.90
N TRP A 304 1.16 4.87 -27.04
CA TRP A 304 0.41 3.91 -26.24
C TRP A 304 -0.70 4.55 -25.40
N SER A 305 -0.45 5.74 -24.83
CA SER A 305 -1.41 6.43 -23.97
C SER A 305 -2.66 6.91 -24.70
N LEU A 306 -2.60 7.02 -26.04
CA LEU A 306 -3.74 7.36 -26.89
C LEU A 306 -4.70 6.19 -27.10
N HIS A 307 -4.26 4.97 -26.79
CA HIS A 307 -4.99 3.72 -26.97
C HIS A 307 -5.47 3.10 -25.66
N THR A 308 -5.29 3.78 -24.52
CA THR A 308 -5.74 3.28 -23.21
C THR A 308 -7.26 2.97 -23.25
N GLY A 309 -7.62 1.75 -22.86
CA GLY A 309 -8.98 1.20 -23.00
C GLY A 309 -9.18 0.27 -24.19
N ASP A 310 -8.28 0.28 -25.18
CA ASP A 310 -8.29 -0.69 -26.28
C ASP A 310 -7.41 -1.90 -25.94
N TRP A 311 -7.96 -2.86 -25.24
CA TRP A 311 -7.21 -4.02 -24.73
C TRP A 311 -6.93 -5.09 -25.78
N ARG A 312 -7.06 -4.78 -27.07
CA ARG A 312 -6.61 -5.66 -28.15
C ARG A 312 -5.10 -5.57 -28.27
N VAL A 313 -4.42 -6.72 -28.27
CA VAL A 313 -2.97 -6.79 -28.41
C VAL A 313 -2.55 -6.14 -29.74
N SER A 314 -1.55 -5.23 -29.70
CA SER A 314 -1.04 -4.58 -30.90
C SER A 314 -0.38 -5.60 -31.84
N PRO A 315 -0.88 -5.77 -33.08
CA PRO A 315 -0.24 -6.63 -34.05
C PRO A 315 1.10 -6.08 -34.57
N LEU A 316 1.34 -4.78 -34.42
CA LEU A 316 2.61 -4.14 -34.80
C LEU A 316 3.71 -4.44 -33.80
N VAL A 317 3.37 -4.61 -32.52
CA VAL A 317 4.31 -4.91 -31.43
C VAL A 317 4.39 -6.43 -31.23
N HIS A 318 3.23 -7.10 -31.13
CA HIS A 318 3.11 -8.53 -30.83
C HIS A 318 2.25 -9.24 -31.87
N PRO A 319 2.79 -9.51 -33.08
CA PRO A 319 2.01 -10.01 -34.21
C PRO A 319 1.38 -11.42 -34.01
N LYS A 320 1.87 -12.16 -33.01
CA LYS A 320 1.31 -13.48 -32.62
C LYS A 320 0.60 -13.45 -31.26
N GLY A 321 0.23 -12.25 -30.77
CA GLY A 321 -0.31 -12.06 -29.44
C GLY A 321 0.75 -12.21 -28.33
N LEU A 322 0.28 -12.18 -27.06
CA LEU A 322 1.16 -12.25 -25.89
C LEU A 322 1.37 -13.68 -25.34
N LYS A 323 0.55 -14.65 -25.77
CA LYS A 323 0.71 -16.04 -25.30
C LYS A 323 2.11 -16.60 -25.51
N PRO A 324 2.79 -16.40 -26.68
CA PRO A 324 4.17 -16.85 -26.86
C PRO A 324 5.16 -16.28 -25.84
N VAL A 325 4.93 -15.05 -25.36
CA VAL A 325 5.75 -14.40 -24.33
C VAL A 325 5.51 -15.05 -22.97
N ALA A 326 4.24 -15.20 -22.58
CA ALA A 326 3.88 -15.86 -21.32
C ALA A 326 4.39 -17.31 -21.28
N ASP A 327 4.20 -18.08 -22.37
CA ASP A 327 4.70 -19.47 -22.47
C ASP A 327 6.23 -19.53 -22.36
N ALA A 328 6.95 -18.55 -22.91
CA ALA A 328 8.42 -18.48 -22.81
C ALA A 328 8.85 -18.15 -21.37
N ALA A 329 8.16 -17.21 -20.71
CA ALA A 329 8.40 -16.90 -19.30
C ALA A 329 8.18 -18.13 -18.40
N HIS A 330 7.07 -18.85 -18.58
CA HIS A 330 6.77 -20.08 -17.85
C HIS A 330 7.83 -21.17 -18.08
N LYS A 331 8.27 -21.37 -19.34
CA LYS A 331 9.36 -22.30 -19.66
C LYS A 331 10.71 -21.91 -19.06
N ALA A 332 10.91 -20.63 -18.78
CA ALA A 332 12.08 -20.12 -18.07
C ALA A 332 11.94 -20.19 -16.54
N GLY A 333 10.82 -20.68 -16.01
CA GLY A 333 10.54 -20.80 -14.58
C GLY A 333 10.00 -19.53 -13.94
N MET A 334 9.63 -18.53 -14.73
CA MET A 334 9.02 -17.29 -14.26
C MET A 334 7.51 -17.32 -14.45
N LYS A 335 6.78 -16.65 -13.58
CA LYS A 335 5.38 -16.29 -13.74
C LYS A 335 5.26 -15.05 -14.64
N PHE A 336 4.08 -14.78 -15.20
CA PHE A 336 3.84 -13.65 -16.10
C PHE A 336 2.92 -12.60 -15.46
N LEU A 337 3.42 -11.38 -15.33
CA LEU A 337 2.69 -10.20 -14.87
C LEU A 337 2.40 -9.29 -16.06
N LEU A 338 1.13 -8.87 -16.22
CA LEU A 338 0.71 -7.97 -17.29
C LEU A 338 -0.02 -6.75 -16.74
N TRP A 339 0.36 -5.57 -17.21
CA TRP A 339 -0.21 -4.27 -16.89
C TRP A 339 -1.51 -4.00 -17.64
N PHE A 340 -2.48 -3.43 -16.91
CA PHE A 340 -3.74 -2.90 -17.43
C PHE A 340 -4.11 -1.61 -16.71
N GLU A 341 -4.92 -0.79 -17.36
CA GLU A 341 -5.58 0.38 -16.77
C GLU A 341 -7.04 0.43 -17.25
N PRO A 342 -7.91 -0.51 -16.81
CA PRO A 342 -9.24 -0.70 -17.39
C PRO A 342 -10.21 0.44 -17.06
N GLU A 343 -9.94 1.20 -16.01
CA GLU A 343 -10.80 2.27 -15.53
C GLU A 343 -10.67 3.56 -16.36
N ARG A 344 -9.47 3.86 -16.88
CA ARG A 344 -9.22 5.03 -17.74
C ARG A 344 -9.35 4.65 -19.21
N VAL A 345 -10.17 5.38 -19.97
CA VAL A 345 -10.43 5.07 -21.37
C VAL A 345 -10.37 6.33 -22.24
N ARG A 346 -9.87 6.21 -23.46
CA ARG A 346 -9.82 7.29 -24.45
C ARG A 346 -11.08 7.30 -25.32
N HIS A 347 -11.57 8.49 -25.70
CA HIS A 347 -12.79 8.68 -26.48
C HIS A 347 -12.84 7.91 -27.80
N LYS A 348 -11.69 7.69 -28.46
CA LYS A 348 -11.62 7.03 -29.77
C LYS A 348 -11.56 5.50 -29.70
N VAL A 349 -11.56 4.92 -28.52
CA VAL A 349 -11.50 3.48 -28.34
C VAL A 349 -12.82 2.84 -28.81
N PRO A 350 -12.79 1.72 -29.56
CA PRO A 350 -13.99 1.14 -30.17
C PRO A 350 -15.12 0.84 -29.20
N ILE A 351 -14.82 0.39 -27.99
CA ILE A 351 -15.84 0.09 -26.97
C ILE A 351 -16.65 1.33 -26.57
N VAL A 352 -16.06 2.52 -26.57
CA VAL A 352 -16.75 3.78 -26.29
C VAL A 352 -17.76 4.11 -27.38
N GLN A 353 -17.45 3.77 -28.63
CA GLN A 353 -18.38 3.96 -29.75
C GLN A 353 -19.56 2.97 -29.76
N GLN A 354 -19.30 1.77 -29.21
CA GLN A 354 -20.31 0.69 -29.15
C GLN A 354 -21.22 0.83 -27.93
N HIS A 355 -20.65 1.22 -26.80
CA HIS A 355 -21.28 1.30 -25.49
C HIS A 355 -20.89 2.57 -24.73
N PRO A 356 -21.26 3.77 -25.23
CA PRO A 356 -20.96 5.02 -24.55
C PRO A 356 -21.56 5.09 -23.14
N GLU A 357 -22.64 4.37 -22.89
CA GLU A 357 -23.33 4.28 -21.59
C GLU A 357 -22.48 3.62 -20.47
N TYR A 358 -21.40 2.90 -20.82
CA TYR A 358 -20.50 2.30 -19.84
C TYR A 358 -19.55 3.30 -19.20
N PHE A 359 -19.50 4.53 -19.71
CA PHE A 359 -18.46 5.50 -19.36
C PHE A 359 -19.02 6.80 -18.80
N LEU A 360 -18.36 7.34 -17.78
CA LEU A 360 -18.59 8.68 -17.29
C LEU A 360 -17.72 9.66 -18.08
N ASP A 361 -18.36 10.71 -18.62
CA ASP A 361 -17.72 11.75 -19.42
C ASP A 361 -17.95 13.11 -18.77
N ILE A 362 -16.87 13.82 -18.45
CA ILE A 362 -16.91 15.19 -17.91
C ILE A 362 -16.44 16.24 -18.91
N GLY A 363 -16.15 15.82 -20.15
CA GLY A 363 -15.61 16.68 -21.20
C GLY A 363 -14.08 16.80 -21.20
N GLU A 364 -13.39 15.96 -20.44
CA GLU A 364 -11.93 15.86 -20.39
C GLU A 364 -11.41 14.84 -21.41
N GLU A 365 -10.08 14.74 -21.53
CA GLU A 365 -9.41 13.83 -22.47
C GLU A 365 -9.69 12.35 -22.21
N ASN A 366 -9.97 11.99 -20.96
CA ASN A 366 -10.24 10.64 -20.53
C ASN A 366 -11.71 10.46 -20.15
N LEU A 367 -12.19 9.25 -20.31
CA LEU A 367 -13.44 8.74 -19.78
C LEU A 367 -13.15 7.81 -18.61
N LEU A 368 -14.09 7.70 -17.68
CA LEU A 368 -14.03 6.73 -16.59
C LEU A 368 -15.01 5.59 -16.87
N LEU A 369 -14.52 4.34 -16.93
CA LEU A 369 -15.38 3.16 -16.96
C LEU A 369 -16.16 3.08 -15.64
N ASP A 370 -17.48 3.01 -15.71
CA ASP A 370 -18.35 3.03 -14.53
C ASP A 370 -18.48 1.64 -13.89
N LEU A 371 -17.57 1.29 -12.99
CA LEU A 371 -17.65 0.03 -12.25
C LEU A 371 -18.88 -0.08 -11.32
N GLY A 372 -19.61 1.00 -11.10
CA GLY A 372 -20.88 1.01 -10.39
C GLY A 372 -22.09 0.63 -11.26
N ASP A 373 -21.92 0.57 -12.58
CA ASP A 373 -22.90 0.06 -13.54
C ASP A 373 -22.68 -1.44 -13.79
N GLU A 374 -23.76 -2.22 -13.78
CA GLU A 374 -23.69 -3.69 -13.90
C GLU A 374 -23.19 -4.14 -15.28
N ALA A 375 -23.59 -3.47 -16.35
CA ALA A 375 -23.21 -3.84 -17.72
C ALA A 375 -21.75 -3.48 -17.99
N ALA A 376 -21.31 -2.30 -17.54
CA ALA A 376 -19.91 -1.87 -17.61
C ALA A 376 -18.99 -2.77 -16.78
N TRP A 377 -19.44 -3.17 -15.58
CA TRP A 377 -18.73 -4.10 -14.72
C TRP A 377 -18.55 -5.47 -15.38
N ASN A 378 -19.65 -6.04 -15.91
CA ASN A 378 -19.62 -7.34 -16.60
C ASN A 378 -18.67 -7.30 -17.80
N TYR A 379 -18.71 -6.24 -18.60
CA TYR A 379 -17.76 -6.04 -19.71
C TYR A 379 -16.30 -6.11 -19.22
N CYS A 380 -15.98 -5.36 -18.17
CA CYS A 380 -14.63 -5.32 -17.61
C CYS A 380 -14.20 -6.71 -17.10
N PHE A 381 -15.04 -7.34 -16.30
CA PHE A 381 -14.75 -8.66 -15.72
C PHE A 381 -14.55 -9.74 -16.80
N GLU A 382 -15.44 -9.82 -17.79
CA GLU A 382 -15.35 -10.80 -18.87
C GLU A 382 -14.11 -10.57 -19.75
N MET A 383 -13.80 -9.30 -20.05
CA MET A 383 -12.59 -8.92 -20.78
C MET A 383 -11.34 -9.37 -20.05
N LEU A 384 -11.22 -9.05 -18.75
CA LEU A 384 -10.06 -9.45 -17.94
C LEU A 384 -9.98 -10.98 -17.80
N CYS A 385 -11.08 -11.68 -17.53
CA CYS A 385 -11.10 -13.13 -17.43
C CYS A 385 -10.58 -13.79 -18.71
N ARG A 386 -11.08 -13.36 -19.87
CA ARG A 386 -10.62 -13.87 -21.16
C ARG A 386 -9.13 -13.64 -21.36
N MET A 387 -8.63 -12.43 -21.07
CA MET A 387 -7.19 -12.11 -21.23
C MET A 387 -6.33 -12.95 -20.29
N ILE A 388 -6.74 -13.12 -19.04
CA ILE A 388 -6.02 -13.94 -18.06
C ILE A 388 -5.92 -15.39 -18.54
N GLU A 389 -7.01 -15.97 -19.02
CA GLU A 389 -7.07 -17.36 -19.49
C GLU A 389 -6.31 -17.57 -20.80
N GLU A 390 -6.53 -16.72 -21.81
CA GLU A 390 -5.95 -16.88 -23.15
C GLU A 390 -4.44 -16.65 -23.17
N ILE A 391 -3.95 -15.69 -22.41
CA ILE A 391 -2.53 -15.34 -22.34
C ILE A 391 -1.80 -16.22 -21.34
N GLY A 392 -2.42 -16.55 -20.22
CA GLY A 392 -1.79 -17.24 -19.08
C GLY A 392 -1.13 -16.26 -18.12
N ILE A 393 -1.92 -15.29 -17.60
CA ILE A 393 -1.44 -14.25 -16.67
C ILE A 393 -1.48 -14.79 -15.25
N ASP A 394 -0.37 -14.68 -14.52
CA ASP A 394 -0.24 -15.06 -13.11
C ASP A 394 -0.38 -13.88 -12.15
N CYS A 395 -0.12 -12.66 -12.64
CA CYS A 395 -0.33 -11.44 -11.87
C CYS A 395 -0.99 -10.38 -12.75
N TYR A 396 -2.16 -9.95 -12.32
CA TYR A 396 -2.90 -8.84 -12.90
C TYR A 396 -2.45 -7.55 -12.24
N ARG A 397 -1.76 -6.67 -13.00
CA ARG A 397 -1.40 -5.33 -12.54
C ARG A 397 -2.45 -4.34 -13.01
N GLN A 398 -3.17 -3.74 -12.06
CA GLN A 398 -4.11 -2.66 -12.32
C GLN A 398 -3.49 -1.33 -11.95
N ASP A 399 -3.29 -0.48 -12.93
CA ASP A 399 -2.89 0.92 -12.74
C ASP A 399 -4.08 1.87 -12.86
N PHE A 400 -3.91 3.12 -12.37
CA PHE A 400 -4.95 4.13 -12.41
C PHE A 400 -4.36 5.55 -12.40
N ASN A 401 -4.21 6.14 -13.57
CA ASN A 401 -3.42 7.36 -13.80
C ASN A 401 -4.28 8.62 -13.99
N MET A 402 -5.41 8.73 -13.27
CA MET A 402 -6.25 9.93 -13.31
C MET A 402 -6.97 10.18 -12.00
N PRO A 403 -7.24 11.43 -11.61
CA PRO A 403 -8.18 11.76 -10.54
C PRO A 403 -9.62 11.51 -11.02
N VAL A 404 -10.49 11.03 -10.11
CA VAL A 404 -11.84 10.57 -10.49
C VAL A 404 -12.98 11.27 -9.77
N LEU A 405 -12.70 12.00 -8.72
CA LEU A 405 -13.72 12.59 -7.86
C LEU A 405 -14.77 13.41 -8.63
N GLU A 406 -14.33 14.19 -9.63
CA GLU A 406 -15.23 15.02 -10.42
C GLU A 406 -16.15 14.21 -11.38
N TYR A 407 -15.73 13.02 -11.79
CA TYR A 407 -16.57 12.10 -12.57
C TYR A 407 -17.76 11.60 -11.74
N TRP A 408 -17.52 11.21 -10.51
CA TRP A 408 -18.58 10.77 -9.60
C TRP A 408 -19.52 11.92 -9.23
N LYS A 409 -18.98 13.08 -8.86
CA LYS A 409 -19.79 14.27 -8.53
C LYS A 409 -20.68 14.70 -9.69
N LYS A 410 -20.21 14.63 -10.95
CA LYS A 410 -21.02 15.01 -12.11
C LYS A 410 -22.15 14.00 -12.39
N LYS A 411 -21.97 12.73 -12.03
CA LYS A 411 -23.01 11.70 -12.16
C LYS A 411 -24.10 11.85 -11.10
N ASP A 412 -23.77 12.31 -9.91
CA ASP A 412 -24.68 12.44 -8.78
C ASP A 412 -25.69 13.58 -8.98
N THR A 413 -26.91 13.38 -8.46
CA THR A 413 -27.94 14.43 -8.35
C THR A 413 -27.92 15.05 -6.95
N GLU A 414 -28.69 16.12 -6.74
CA GLU A 414 -28.68 16.92 -5.50
C GLU A 414 -28.90 16.09 -4.22
N ASP A 415 -29.81 15.11 -4.28
CA ASP A 415 -30.17 14.23 -3.14
C ASP A 415 -29.54 12.81 -3.25
N ARG A 416 -28.50 12.68 -4.06
CA ARG A 416 -27.76 11.43 -4.30
C ARG A 416 -26.24 11.60 -4.29
N GLN A 417 -25.73 12.66 -3.66
CA GLN A 417 -24.30 12.95 -3.63
C GLN A 417 -23.52 11.87 -2.85
N GLY A 418 -22.49 11.31 -3.46
CA GLY A 418 -21.66 10.23 -2.95
C GLY A 418 -22.09 8.83 -3.41
N ILE A 419 -23.28 8.68 -4.01
CA ILE A 419 -23.79 7.36 -4.47
C ILE A 419 -22.94 6.81 -5.62
N ALA A 420 -22.54 7.66 -6.56
CA ALA A 420 -21.71 7.22 -7.69
C ALA A 420 -20.36 6.68 -7.20
N GLU A 421 -19.71 7.37 -6.27
CA GLU A 421 -18.48 6.89 -5.63
C GLU A 421 -18.69 5.57 -4.91
N ILE A 422 -19.72 5.48 -4.04
CA ILE A 422 -19.96 4.28 -3.23
C ILE A 422 -20.18 3.06 -4.13
N ARG A 423 -21.02 3.19 -5.16
CA ARG A 423 -21.28 2.11 -6.10
C ARG A 423 -20.03 1.71 -6.91
N TYR A 424 -19.26 2.72 -7.33
CA TYR A 424 -18.01 2.50 -8.05
C TYR A 424 -16.99 1.71 -7.20
N ILE A 425 -16.76 2.12 -5.97
CA ILE A 425 -15.82 1.45 -5.06
C ILE A 425 -16.31 0.04 -4.69
N MET A 426 -17.62 -0.15 -4.48
CA MET A 426 -18.20 -1.48 -4.32
C MET A 426 -17.96 -2.35 -5.56
N GLY A 427 -18.10 -1.78 -6.75
CA GLY A 427 -17.82 -2.45 -8.03
C GLY A 427 -16.34 -2.84 -8.17
N LEU A 428 -15.41 -1.97 -7.77
CA LEU A 428 -13.97 -2.26 -7.77
C LEU A 428 -13.63 -3.43 -6.82
N TYR A 429 -14.16 -3.43 -5.59
CA TYR A 429 -13.94 -4.54 -4.66
C TYR A 429 -14.52 -5.84 -5.20
N ARG A 430 -15.74 -5.80 -5.74
CA ARG A 430 -16.38 -6.97 -6.39
C ARG A 430 -15.53 -7.50 -7.55
N LEU A 431 -14.94 -6.61 -8.35
CA LEU A 431 -14.09 -7.00 -9.49
C LEU A 431 -12.87 -7.81 -9.01
N TRP A 432 -12.14 -7.30 -8.03
CA TRP A 432 -10.96 -8.00 -7.53
C TRP A 432 -11.32 -9.27 -6.78
N ASP A 433 -12.37 -9.25 -5.96
CA ASP A 433 -12.85 -10.44 -5.25
C ASP A 433 -13.28 -11.54 -6.24
N ALA A 434 -14.03 -11.20 -7.29
CA ALA A 434 -14.45 -12.14 -8.33
C ALA A 434 -13.27 -12.71 -9.16
N LEU A 435 -12.27 -11.88 -9.48
CA LEU A 435 -11.05 -12.35 -10.14
C LEU A 435 -10.25 -13.32 -9.26
N LEU A 436 -10.10 -13.02 -7.96
CA LEU A 436 -9.39 -13.87 -7.01
C LEU A 436 -10.14 -15.17 -6.71
N GLU A 437 -11.48 -15.15 -6.72
CA GLU A 437 -12.30 -16.33 -6.59
C GLU A 437 -12.20 -17.24 -7.83
N LYS A 438 -12.31 -16.65 -9.03
CA LYS A 438 -12.21 -17.39 -10.29
C LYS A 438 -10.80 -17.92 -10.54
N PHE A 439 -9.77 -17.16 -10.15
CA PHE A 439 -8.35 -17.49 -10.34
C PHE A 439 -7.60 -17.51 -9.00
N PRO A 440 -7.71 -18.57 -8.19
CA PRO A 440 -7.12 -18.59 -6.83
C PRO A 440 -5.60 -18.42 -6.79
N HIS A 441 -4.89 -18.70 -7.90
CA HIS A 441 -3.45 -18.50 -8.04
C HIS A 441 -3.06 -17.07 -8.42
N LEU A 442 -4.02 -16.26 -8.90
CA LEU A 442 -3.77 -14.91 -9.41
C LEU A 442 -3.27 -13.99 -8.28
N LEU A 443 -2.18 -13.28 -8.52
CA LEU A 443 -1.79 -12.14 -7.73
C LEU A 443 -2.39 -10.87 -8.37
N VAL A 444 -2.86 -9.95 -7.56
CA VAL A 444 -3.26 -8.61 -8.01
C VAL A 444 -2.22 -7.61 -7.52
N ASP A 445 -1.63 -6.86 -8.45
CA ASP A 445 -0.75 -5.74 -8.16
C ASP A 445 -1.51 -4.43 -8.35
N ASN A 446 -1.62 -3.65 -7.29
CA ASN A 446 -2.35 -2.40 -7.25
C ASN A 446 -1.41 -1.21 -7.44
N CYS A 447 -1.61 -0.47 -8.51
CA CYS A 447 -0.95 0.79 -8.81
C CYS A 447 -1.98 1.89 -9.07
N ALA A 448 -1.63 3.12 -8.77
CA ALA A 448 -2.40 4.30 -9.15
C ALA A 448 -1.45 5.50 -9.28
N SER A 449 -0.69 5.56 -10.36
CA SER A 449 0.50 6.39 -10.49
C SER A 449 1.42 6.20 -9.26
N GLY A 450 1.86 4.96 -9.04
CA GLY A 450 2.47 4.54 -7.79
C GLY A 450 1.45 4.25 -6.68
N GLY A 451 1.70 4.72 -5.47
CA GLY A 451 0.99 4.35 -4.25
C GLY A 451 -0.26 5.16 -3.90
N ARG A 452 -0.89 5.88 -4.86
CA ARG A 452 -2.03 6.77 -4.53
C ARG A 452 -3.32 6.05 -4.15
N ARG A 453 -3.36 4.72 -4.23
CA ARG A 453 -4.54 3.91 -3.90
C ARG A 453 -4.17 2.75 -2.98
N ILE A 454 -3.49 3.09 -1.85
CA ILE A 454 -3.10 2.13 -0.80
C ILE A 454 -3.94 2.38 0.45
N ASP A 455 -4.77 1.41 0.80
CA ASP A 455 -5.59 1.38 2.00
C ASP A 455 -5.80 -0.08 2.46
N ILE A 456 -6.45 -0.31 3.60
CA ILE A 456 -6.58 -1.67 4.14
C ILE A 456 -7.48 -2.57 3.28
N GLU A 457 -8.42 -2.02 2.50
CA GLU A 457 -9.26 -2.79 1.58
C GLU A 457 -8.49 -3.21 0.32
N THR A 458 -7.60 -2.36 -0.18
CA THR A 458 -6.73 -2.74 -1.30
C THR A 458 -5.67 -3.75 -0.86
N LEU A 459 -5.09 -3.60 0.35
CA LEU A 459 -4.06 -4.52 0.86
C LEU A 459 -4.57 -5.96 1.00
N ARG A 460 -5.82 -6.16 1.41
CA ARG A 460 -6.39 -7.53 1.53
C ARG A 460 -6.63 -8.22 0.19
N ARG A 461 -6.66 -7.47 -0.93
CA ARG A 461 -6.95 -7.96 -2.29
C ARG A 461 -5.76 -7.88 -3.23
N SER A 462 -4.70 -7.18 -2.84
CA SER A 462 -3.58 -6.87 -3.73
C SER A 462 -2.28 -6.62 -2.98
N ILE A 463 -1.22 -6.45 -3.73
CA ILE A 463 0.08 -5.98 -3.24
C ILE A 463 0.52 -4.77 -4.07
N PRO A 464 1.03 -3.67 -3.47
CA PRO A 464 1.60 -2.56 -4.22
C PRO A 464 3.06 -2.86 -4.59
N LEU A 465 3.29 -3.45 -5.78
CA LEU A 465 4.64 -3.77 -6.27
C LEU A 465 5.41 -2.51 -6.71
N TRP A 466 4.70 -1.42 -7.01
CA TRP A 466 5.27 -0.12 -7.36
C TRP A 466 4.69 0.97 -6.48
N ARG A 467 5.26 1.11 -5.29
CA ARG A 467 4.72 1.96 -4.22
C ARG A 467 4.83 3.47 -4.46
N SER A 468 5.62 3.91 -5.44
CA SER A 468 5.77 5.32 -5.81
C SER A 468 6.37 5.48 -7.19
N ASP A 469 5.82 6.39 -8.01
CA ASP A 469 6.41 6.79 -9.30
C ASP A 469 7.62 7.71 -9.13
N TYR A 470 8.05 7.99 -7.91
CA TYR A 470 9.31 8.72 -7.68
C TYR A 470 10.49 8.03 -8.36
N GLN A 471 10.50 6.69 -8.41
CA GLN A 471 11.53 5.92 -9.09
C GLN A 471 11.46 5.98 -10.63
N CYS A 472 10.35 6.48 -11.21
CA CYS A 472 10.25 6.76 -12.66
C CYS A 472 10.98 8.07 -13.05
N LEU A 473 11.35 8.91 -12.08
CA LEU A 473 12.08 10.15 -12.35
C LEU A 473 13.50 9.84 -12.81
N ALA A 474 13.94 10.51 -13.87
CA ALA A 474 15.32 10.38 -14.35
C ALA A 474 16.29 10.76 -13.22
N ASN A 475 17.26 9.87 -12.96
CA ASN A 475 18.31 10.09 -11.95
C ASN A 475 17.82 10.28 -10.50
N TYR A 476 16.68 9.69 -10.11
CA TYR A 476 16.28 9.71 -8.71
C TYR A 476 17.41 9.17 -7.80
N PRO A 477 17.64 9.80 -6.63
CA PRO A 477 18.71 9.36 -5.73
C PRO A 477 18.33 8.05 -5.00
N PRO A 478 19.27 7.10 -4.83
CA PRO A 478 19.04 5.88 -4.05
C PRO A 478 18.58 6.14 -2.61
N GLU A 479 18.95 7.28 -2.03
CA GLU A 479 18.52 7.74 -0.72
C GLU A 479 16.99 7.87 -0.64
N GLY A 480 16.32 8.23 -1.74
CA GLY A 480 14.85 8.24 -1.84
C GLY A 480 14.26 6.85 -1.65
N SER A 481 14.86 5.80 -2.24
CA SER A 481 14.43 4.41 -2.01
C SER A 481 14.62 3.99 -0.56
N GLN A 482 15.71 4.43 0.10
CA GLN A 482 15.95 4.19 1.54
C GLN A 482 14.86 4.87 2.38
N CYS A 483 14.52 6.14 2.07
CA CYS A 483 13.43 6.86 2.75
C CYS A 483 12.10 6.14 2.59
N HIS A 484 11.74 5.78 1.37
CA HIS A 484 10.50 5.04 1.10
C HIS A 484 10.45 3.72 1.88
N THR A 485 11.54 2.95 1.94
CA THR A 485 11.58 1.71 2.70
C THR A 485 11.38 1.95 4.20
N MET A 486 11.96 3.02 4.75
CA MET A 486 11.75 3.40 6.15
C MET A 486 10.33 3.90 6.43
N ASN A 487 9.68 4.56 5.46
CA ASN A 487 8.33 5.09 5.60
C ASN A 487 7.28 3.99 5.43
N TYR A 488 7.27 3.33 4.27
CA TYR A 488 6.32 2.25 3.95
C TYR A 488 6.48 1.05 4.88
N GLY A 489 7.72 0.73 5.27
CA GLY A 489 8.02 -0.39 6.15
C GLY A 489 7.33 -0.35 7.52
N ARG A 490 6.86 0.80 7.96
CA ARG A 490 6.11 0.93 9.22
C ARG A 490 4.69 0.38 9.11
N TRP A 491 4.06 0.49 7.93
CA TRP A 491 2.67 0.14 7.68
C TRP A 491 2.50 -1.10 6.82
N LEU A 492 3.38 -1.28 5.82
CA LEU A 492 3.25 -2.29 4.79
C LEU A 492 4.36 -3.33 4.91
N PRO A 493 4.07 -4.55 5.43
CA PRO A 493 5.04 -5.64 5.43
C PRO A 493 5.37 -6.14 4.02
N PHE A 494 4.48 -5.89 3.04
CA PHE A 494 4.68 -6.20 1.63
C PHE A 494 4.42 -4.96 0.78
N SER A 495 5.47 -4.47 0.14
CA SER A 495 5.42 -3.42 -0.89
C SER A 495 6.67 -3.51 -1.73
N GLY A 496 6.63 -3.00 -2.96
CA GLY A 496 7.73 -3.10 -3.90
C GLY A 496 8.34 -1.77 -4.30
N THR A 497 9.56 -1.84 -4.82
CA THR A 497 10.28 -0.73 -5.44
C THR A 497 11.07 -1.23 -6.64
N GLY A 498 11.65 -0.31 -7.41
CA GLY A 498 12.46 -0.60 -8.59
C GLY A 498 13.91 -0.19 -8.45
N CYS A 499 14.78 -0.88 -9.20
CA CYS A 499 16.17 -0.46 -9.42
C CYS A 499 16.54 -0.71 -10.89
N GLY A 500 17.01 0.34 -11.57
CA GLY A 500 17.43 0.27 -12.97
C GLY A 500 18.91 0.55 -13.20
N ARG A 501 19.73 0.64 -12.15
CA ARG A 501 21.17 1.00 -12.26
C ARG A 501 22.04 -0.24 -12.25
N LEU A 502 22.84 -0.40 -13.30
CA LEU A 502 23.86 -1.44 -13.40
C LEU A 502 25.14 -1.05 -12.65
N TYR A 503 25.85 -2.08 -12.14
CA TYR A 503 27.11 -1.94 -11.39
C TYR A 503 27.04 -1.02 -10.18
N ASP A 504 25.85 -0.62 -9.78
CA ASP A 504 25.63 0.22 -8.59
C ASP A 504 25.14 -0.64 -7.42
N THR A 505 26.07 -1.29 -6.71
CA THR A 505 25.76 -2.10 -5.53
C THR A 505 25.07 -1.28 -4.44
N TYR A 506 25.44 0.00 -4.27
CA TYR A 506 24.77 0.89 -3.33
C TYR A 506 23.32 1.15 -3.77
N GLY A 507 23.10 1.42 -5.06
CA GLY A 507 21.77 1.66 -5.61
C GLY A 507 20.84 0.46 -5.48
N ILE A 508 21.28 -0.74 -5.88
CA ILE A 508 20.43 -1.92 -5.80
C ILE A 508 20.13 -2.34 -4.35
N ARG A 509 21.09 -2.26 -3.44
CA ARG A 509 20.86 -2.51 -2.00
C ARG A 509 19.92 -1.47 -1.38
N SER A 510 19.91 -0.23 -1.88
CA SER A 510 18.96 0.81 -1.47
C SER A 510 17.52 0.50 -1.92
N ALA A 511 17.35 -0.30 -2.97
CA ALA A 511 16.06 -0.76 -3.46
C ALA A 511 15.55 -2.05 -2.78
N TYR A 512 16.32 -2.67 -1.89
CA TYR A 512 15.88 -3.87 -1.18
C TYR A 512 14.64 -3.56 -0.33
N SER A 513 13.53 -4.17 -0.72
CA SER A 513 12.21 -4.06 -0.13
C SER A 513 11.51 -5.41 -0.23
N PRO A 514 10.39 -5.64 0.44
CA PRO A 514 9.71 -6.94 0.44
C PRO A 514 9.39 -7.51 -0.95
N ALA A 515 9.22 -6.65 -1.96
CA ALA A 515 9.20 -7.00 -3.38
C ALA A 515 10.14 -6.06 -4.15
N MET A 516 10.67 -6.48 -5.29
CA MET A 516 11.59 -5.65 -6.06
C MET A 516 11.45 -5.92 -7.56
N SER A 517 11.53 -4.86 -8.38
CA SER A 517 11.68 -4.93 -9.83
C SER A 517 13.04 -4.39 -10.25
N SER A 518 13.73 -5.09 -11.15
CA SER A 518 15.02 -4.66 -11.69
C SER A 518 15.03 -4.67 -13.23
N GLY A 519 14.00 -4.10 -13.86
CA GLY A 519 13.70 -4.25 -15.27
C GLY A 519 14.48 -3.40 -16.24
N TYR A 520 14.95 -2.27 -15.81
CA TYR A 520 15.67 -1.32 -16.67
C TYR A 520 17.05 -1.81 -17.10
N THR A 521 17.48 -2.96 -16.60
CA THR A 521 18.75 -3.61 -16.90
C THR A 521 18.82 -4.18 -18.31
N PHE A 522 17.67 -4.35 -18.96
CA PHE A 522 17.54 -4.99 -20.27
C PHE A 522 17.01 -4.01 -21.33
N SER A 523 17.55 -2.80 -21.41
CA SER A 523 17.23 -1.92 -22.54
C SER A 523 17.92 -2.40 -23.81
N GLU A 524 17.35 -2.12 -25.00
CA GLU A 524 18.00 -2.38 -26.29
C GLU A 524 19.23 -1.48 -26.55
N ARG A 525 19.57 -0.61 -25.61
CA ARG A 525 20.78 0.22 -25.72
C ARG A 525 22.00 -0.66 -25.51
N GLU A 526 22.91 -0.63 -26.48
CA GLU A 526 24.19 -1.35 -26.46
C GLU A 526 25.05 -0.99 -25.23
N ASP A 527 24.85 0.16 -24.63
CA ASP A 527 25.56 0.68 -23.45
C ASP A 527 24.95 0.20 -22.11
N PHE A 528 23.78 -0.45 -22.09
CA PHE A 528 23.19 -1.11 -20.92
C PHE A 528 23.41 -2.63 -20.94
N GLY A 529 24.50 -3.00 -21.38
CA GLY A 529 25.19 -4.25 -21.60
C GLY A 529 24.63 -5.51 -20.98
N ASP A 530 24.23 -6.41 -21.87
CA ASP A 530 24.14 -7.85 -21.61
C ASP A 530 25.54 -8.51 -21.55
N GLY A 531 26.58 -7.72 -21.22
CA GLY A 531 27.94 -8.25 -21.12
C GLY A 531 28.05 -9.30 -20.03
N PRO A 532 28.85 -10.37 -20.23
CA PRO A 532 28.94 -11.47 -19.26
C PRO A 532 29.28 -11.05 -17.84
N GLN A 533 30.08 -9.99 -17.66
CA GLN A 533 30.44 -9.46 -16.34
C GLN A 533 29.25 -8.72 -15.68
N GLN A 534 28.41 -8.07 -16.48
CA GLN A 534 27.22 -7.38 -16.01
C GLN A 534 26.17 -8.37 -15.53
N LEU A 535 25.93 -9.42 -16.30
CA LEU A 535 25.00 -10.49 -15.95
C LEU A 535 25.46 -11.26 -14.70
N LEU A 536 26.77 -11.48 -14.57
CA LEU A 536 27.33 -12.10 -13.35
C LEU A 536 27.13 -11.22 -12.13
N TRP A 537 27.45 -9.92 -12.22
CA TRP A 537 27.21 -8.98 -11.13
C TRP A 537 25.72 -8.91 -10.74
N LEU A 538 24.84 -8.85 -11.74
CA LEU A 538 23.39 -8.83 -11.51
C LEU A 538 22.95 -10.11 -10.81
N LYS A 539 23.38 -11.28 -11.29
CA LYS A 539 23.07 -12.56 -10.65
C LYS A 539 23.45 -12.56 -9.18
N ASP A 540 24.68 -12.14 -8.85
CA ASP A 540 25.17 -12.10 -7.47
C ASP A 540 24.29 -11.18 -6.60
N ARG A 541 23.83 -10.02 -7.13
CA ARG A 541 22.96 -9.10 -6.39
C ARG A 541 21.54 -9.64 -6.20
N LEU A 542 21.00 -10.31 -7.21
CA LEU A 542 19.67 -10.94 -7.09
C LEU A 542 19.68 -12.16 -6.16
N GLU A 543 20.76 -12.96 -6.16
CA GLU A 543 20.93 -14.07 -5.21
C GLU A 543 21.13 -13.56 -3.78
N GLU A 544 21.84 -12.45 -3.58
CA GLU A 544 21.94 -11.76 -2.30
C GLU A 544 20.57 -11.27 -1.83
N TYR A 545 19.82 -10.59 -2.71
CA TYR A 545 18.47 -10.15 -2.40
C TYR A 545 17.57 -11.32 -1.96
N ARG A 546 17.63 -12.46 -2.63
CA ARG A 546 16.85 -13.65 -2.23
C ARG A 546 17.17 -14.15 -0.82
N LYS A 547 18.40 -13.95 -0.33
CA LYS A 547 18.78 -14.26 1.07
C LYS A 547 18.24 -13.22 2.06
N VAL A 548 18.18 -11.96 1.66
CA VAL A 548 17.68 -10.84 2.51
C VAL A 548 16.15 -10.80 2.54
N ARG A 549 15.50 -11.05 1.39
CA ARG A 549 14.06 -10.90 1.16
C ARG A 549 13.15 -11.53 2.23
N PRO A 550 13.40 -12.75 2.75
CA PRO A 550 12.54 -13.36 3.77
C PRO A 550 12.42 -12.54 5.05
N TYR A 551 13.45 -11.75 5.39
CA TYR A 551 13.43 -10.91 6.59
C TYR A 551 12.64 -9.61 6.38
N LEU A 552 12.51 -9.11 5.16
CA LEU A 552 11.99 -7.77 4.87
C LEU A 552 10.50 -7.59 5.21
N SER A 553 9.75 -8.68 5.38
CA SER A 553 8.37 -8.68 5.87
C SER A 553 8.22 -8.93 7.37
N GLU A 554 9.31 -9.24 8.08
CA GLU A 554 9.35 -9.47 9.52
C GLU A 554 9.30 -8.16 10.33
N ASP A 555 9.54 -8.22 11.65
CA ASP A 555 9.59 -7.01 12.48
C ASP A 555 10.60 -6.02 11.94
N PHE A 556 10.23 -4.75 11.90
CA PHE A 556 10.99 -3.68 11.29
C PHE A 556 11.36 -2.58 12.29
N TYR A 557 12.64 -2.22 12.31
CA TYR A 557 13.17 -1.19 13.17
C TYR A 557 14.02 -0.20 12.34
N PRO A 558 13.52 1.02 12.06
CA PRO A 558 14.37 2.07 11.49
C PRO A 558 15.37 2.50 12.56
N LEU A 559 16.67 2.27 12.29
CA LEU A 559 17.76 2.59 13.23
C LEU A 559 18.23 4.04 13.12
N THR A 560 17.80 4.72 12.07
CA THR A 560 18.00 6.16 11.83
C THR A 560 16.69 6.78 11.39
N GLN A 561 16.61 8.11 11.52
CA GLN A 561 15.47 8.84 10.97
C GLN A 561 15.47 8.76 9.44
N PRO A 562 14.30 8.55 8.78
CA PRO A 562 14.19 8.65 7.34
C PRO A 562 14.60 10.07 6.90
N SER A 563 15.52 10.15 5.95
CA SER A 563 16.01 11.40 5.40
C SER A 563 16.71 11.13 4.08
N ASP A 564 16.62 12.05 3.12
CA ASP A 564 17.35 12.03 1.85
C ASP A 564 18.70 12.77 1.91
N ARG A 565 19.04 13.33 3.06
CA ARG A 565 20.33 13.99 3.28
C ARG A 565 21.49 13.03 3.04
N THR A 566 22.46 13.46 2.27
CA THR A 566 23.62 12.65 1.86
C THR A 566 24.81 12.73 2.83
N ASP A 567 24.73 13.59 3.86
CA ASP A 567 25.77 13.80 4.86
C ASP A 567 25.56 13.00 6.17
N ILE A 568 24.55 12.13 6.20
CA ILE A 568 24.25 11.26 7.34
C ILE A 568 24.28 9.79 6.93
N TRP A 569 24.42 8.90 7.91
CA TRP A 569 24.21 7.47 7.74
C TRP A 569 22.72 7.13 7.71
N ALA A 570 22.37 6.02 7.03
CA ALA A 570 21.06 5.40 7.16
C ALA A 570 21.23 3.92 7.57
N ALA A 571 20.34 3.44 8.42
CA ALA A 571 20.33 2.03 8.81
C ALA A 571 18.94 1.54 9.18
N MET A 572 18.68 0.27 8.90
CA MET A 572 17.42 -0.44 9.17
C MET A 572 17.72 -1.85 9.64
N GLN A 573 16.95 -2.34 10.59
CA GLN A 573 16.98 -3.71 11.07
C GLN A 573 15.66 -4.40 10.76
N TYR A 574 15.74 -5.64 10.31
CA TYR A 574 14.63 -6.58 10.26
C TYR A 574 14.94 -7.77 11.15
N HIS A 575 13.95 -8.18 11.95
CA HIS A 575 14.11 -9.24 12.94
C HIS A 575 12.96 -10.24 12.88
N ASN A 576 13.31 -11.50 12.79
CA ASN A 576 12.35 -12.59 12.94
C ASN A 576 12.30 -13.03 14.41
N PRO A 577 11.26 -12.67 15.17
CA PRO A 577 11.21 -12.96 16.60
C PRO A 577 11.00 -14.46 16.93
N LYS A 578 10.55 -15.27 15.95
CA LYS A 578 10.34 -16.71 16.15
C LYS A 578 11.68 -17.47 16.08
N GLN A 579 12.58 -17.04 15.22
CA GLN A 579 13.88 -17.68 15.02
C GLN A 579 15.02 -16.95 15.75
N ASP A 580 14.73 -15.77 16.28
CA ASP A 580 15.69 -14.86 16.94
C ASP A 580 16.91 -14.60 16.06
N GLU A 581 16.64 -14.23 14.81
CA GLU A 581 17.62 -13.90 13.78
C GLU A 581 17.13 -12.74 12.90
N GLY A 582 18.01 -12.16 12.09
CA GLY A 582 17.60 -11.05 11.25
C GLY A 582 18.69 -10.50 10.34
N VAL A 583 18.44 -9.31 9.81
CA VAL A 583 19.36 -8.60 8.93
C VAL A 583 19.39 -7.11 9.28
N VAL A 584 20.60 -6.52 9.21
CA VAL A 584 20.81 -5.07 9.34
C VAL A 584 21.36 -4.56 8.02
N LEU A 585 20.65 -3.58 7.44
CA LEU A 585 21.07 -2.85 6.23
C LEU A 585 21.63 -1.51 6.65
N VAL A 586 22.86 -1.19 6.25
CA VAL A 586 23.58 0.02 6.65
C VAL A 586 24.12 0.73 5.43
N TYR A 587 23.94 2.06 5.39
CA TYR A 587 24.35 2.91 4.27
C TYR A 587 25.22 4.06 4.79
N ARG A 588 26.52 4.07 4.40
CA ARG A 588 27.36 5.26 4.48
C ARG A 588 27.17 6.08 3.22
N ARG A 589 26.50 7.23 3.33
CA ARG A 589 26.17 8.11 2.21
C ARG A 589 27.35 8.94 1.74
N ASP A 590 27.22 9.61 0.57
CA ASP A 590 28.31 10.30 -0.14
C ASP A 590 29.08 11.34 0.70
N PHE A 591 28.38 12.08 1.53
CA PHE A 591 28.98 13.17 2.32
C PHE A 591 29.03 12.85 3.82
N ALA A 592 28.68 11.62 4.24
CA ALA A 592 28.79 11.21 5.64
C ALA A 592 30.25 11.35 6.14
N PRO A 593 30.53 12.24 7.13
CA PRO A 593 31.90 12.62 7.47
C PRO A 593 32.65 11.53 8.25
N TYR A 594 31.92 10.72 9.02
CA TYR A 594 32.52 9.70 9.89
C TYR A 594 32.58 8.34 9.22
N GLU A 595 33.69 7.61 9.45
CA GLU A 595 33.88 6.24 8.94
C GLU A 595 33.25 5.17 9.84
N THR A 596 32.87 5.54 11.04
CA THR A 596 32.31 4.64 12.05
C THR A 596 30.98 5.16 12.56
N ALA A 597 30.07 4.24 12.85
CA ALA A 597 28.78 4.50 13.48
C ALA A 597 28.44 3.35 14.43
N LYS A 598 27.53 3.59 15.39
CA LYS A 598 26.91 2.56 16.22
C LYS A 598 25.40 2.64 16.05
N PHE A 599 24.75 1.50 15.87
CA PHE A 599 23.30 1.41 15.67
C PHE A 599 22.70 0.53 16.75
N GLN A 600 21.93 1.12 17.66
CA GLN A 600 21.18 0.38 18.68
C GLN A 600 20.19 -0.56 18.00
N LEU A 601 20.22 -1.84 18.37
CA LEU A 601 19.31 -2.85 17.83
C LEU A 601 18.13 -3.08 18.77
N TYR A 602 17.10 -3.74 18.25
CA TYR A 602 15.85 -3.97 18.96
C TYR A 602 15.41 -5.43 18.82
N GLY A 603 14.49 -5.86 19.70
CA GLY A 603 13.86 -7.19 19.64
C GLY A 603 14.77 -8.35 20.06
N LEU A 604 15.99 -8.09 20.49
CA LEU A 604 16.97 -9.10 20.87
C LEU A 604 16.78 -9.54 22.33
N ASN A 605 17.28 -10.74 22.66
CA ASN A 605 17.35 -11.23 24.04
C ASN A 605 18.68 -10.77 24.68
N ALA A 606 18.60 -9.92 25.72
CA ALA A 606 19.78 -9.39 26.41
C ALA A 606 20.68 -10.48 27.04
N ALA A 607 20.12 -11.65 27.37
CA ALA A 607 20.86 -12.74 28.01
C ALA A 607 21.57 -13.66 27.01
N CYS A 608 21.48 -13.41 25.71
CA CYS A 608 22.04 -14.27 24.66
C CYS A 608 23.13 -13.55 23.87
N ASP A 609 24.01 -14.32 23.29
CA ASP A 609 24.96 -13.83 22.28
C ASP A 609 24.38 -13.96 20.87
N TYR A 610 24.86 -13.09 19.97
CA TYR A 610 24.50 -13.10 18.56
C TYR A 610 25.75 -13.13 17.69
N THR A 611 25.75 -13.98 16.67
CA THR A 611 26.77 -14.01 15.64
C THR A 611 26.32 -13.19 14.44
N PHE A 612 27.11 -12.19 14.07
CA PHE A 612 26.93 -11.37 12.89
C PHE A 612 27.84 -11.84 11.77
N THR A 613 27.31 -11.87 10.53
CA THR A 613 28.07 -12.19 9.31
C THR A 613 27.90 -11.04 8.31
N GLU A 614 29.00 -10.39 7.96
CA GLU A 614 29.03 -9.37 6.90
C GLU A 614 28.93 -10.04 5.52
N ALA A 615 28.02 -9.55 4.66
CA ALA A 615 27.64 -10.26 3.44
C ALA A 615 28.72 -10.28 2.36
N ASP A 616 29.58 -9.24 2.23
CA ASP A 616 30.55 -9.12 1.13
C ASP A 616 31.78 -9.98 1.38
N ARG A 617 32.26 -10.07 2.63
CA ARG A 617 33.50 -10.76 2.99
C ARG A 617 33.28 -12.04 3.76
N GLY A 618 32.07 -12.26 4.26
CA GLY A 618 31.78 -13.39 5.14
C GLY A 618 32.44 -13.27 6.54
N GLU A 619 32.95 -12.09 6.90
CA GLU A 619 33.54 -11.84 8.20
C GLU A 619 32.49 -12.00 9.29
N THR A 620 32.87 -12.70 10.37
CA THR A 620 31.98 -12.96 11.49
C THR A 620 32.47 -12.29 12.77
N ALA A 621 31.52 -11.77 13.57
CA ALA A 621 31.78 -11.25 14.89
C ALA A 621 30.64 -11.65 15.84
N ALA A 622 30.97 -11.79 17.14
CA ALA A 622 29.98 -12.11 18.15
C ALA A 622 29.84 -10.91 19.11
N TYR A 623 28.59 -10.62 19.48
CA TYR A 623 28.22 -9.57 20.41
C TYR A 623 27.20 -10.09 21.40
N SER A 624 27.19 -9.60 22.63
CA SER A 624 26.13 -9.91 23.57
C SER A 624 24.85 -9.13 23.22
N GLY A 625 23.68 -9.74 23.45
CA GLY A 625 22.40 -9.05 23.24
C GLY A 625 22.30 -7.77 24.09
N ALA A 626 22.81 -7.80 25.33
CA ALA A 626 22.85 -6.60 26.20
C ALA A 626 23.64 -5.47 25.55
N GLU A 627 24.84 -5.73 25.01
CA GLU A 627 25.67 -4.73 24.34
C GLU A 627 24.95 -4.15 23.09
N LEU A 628 24.32 -4.99 22.28
CA LEU A 628 23.59 -4.57 21.07
C LEU A 628 22.38 -3.71 21.38
N LEU A 629 21.67 -4.00 22.47
CA LEU A 629 20.50 -3.25 22.92
C LEU A 629 20.89 -1.90 23.58
N GLU A 630 22.02 -1.82 24.26
CA GLU A 630 22.45 -0.63 24.97
C GLU A 630 23.41 0.26 24.15
N SER A 631 24.47 -0.32 23.61
CA SER A 631 25.56 0.40 22.92
C SER A 631 25.45 0.35 21.41
N GLY A 632 24.73 -0.65 20.89
CA GLY A 632 24.47 -0.87 19.45
C GLY A 632 25.59 -1.61 18.72
N LEU A 633 25.26 -2.04 17.49
CA LEU A 633 26.17 -2.69 16.54
C LEU A 633 27.23 -1.68 16.06
N PRO A 634 28.53 -1.90 16.33
CA PRO A 634 29.57 -1.06 15.76
C PRO A 634 29.82 -1.38 14.30
N VAL A 635 29.77 -0.36 13.45
CA VAL A 635 29.99 -0.49 12.00
C VAL A 635 31.11 0.45 11.57
N SER A 636 32.05 -0.08 10.78
CA SER A 636 33.11 0.69 10.15
C SER A 636 33.09 0.50 8.65
N VAL A 637 32.98 1.59 7.90
CA VAL A 637 32.98 1.61 6.44
C VAL A 637 33.86 2.76 5.99
N LYS A 638 34.98 2.43 5.35
CA LYS A 638 35.98 3.43 4.94
C LYS A 638 35.50 4.21 3.71
N GLU A 639 34.95 3.50 2.74
CA GLU A 639 34.52 4.07 1.47
C GLU A 639 33.15 4.74 1.65
N LYS A 640 33.02 5.95 1.09
CA LYS A 640 31.73 6.66 0.98
C LYS A 640 30.82 5.98 -0.05
N ARG A 641 29.53 6.28 -0.02
CA ARG A 641 28.51 5.71 -0.88
C ARG A 641 28.58 4.18 -0.91
N THR A 642 28.58 3.59 0.27
CA THR A 642 28.70 2.14 0.46
C THR A 642 27.53 1.62 1.29
N ALA A 643 26.92 0.53 0.82
CA ALA A 643 25.90 -0.21 1.54
C ALA A 643 26.48 -1.51 2.07
N LYS A 644 26.20 -1.82 3.35
CA LYS A 644 26.60 -3.06 4.02
C LYS A 644 25.40 -3.82 4.51
N ILE A 645 25.51 -5.15 4.51
CA ILE A 645 24.49 -6.07 4.98
C ILE A 645 25.11 -6.97 6.03
N TYR A 646 24.48 -7.03 7.20
CA TYR A 646 24.86 -7.90 8.30
C TYR A 646 23.72 -8.86 8.61
N PHE A 647 23.91 -10.14 8.33
CA PHE A 647 22.99 -11.17 8.84
C PHE A 647 23.39 -11.49 10.28
N TYR A 648 22.39 -11.70 11.12
CA TYR A 648 22.66 -12.10 12.49
C TYR A 648 21.72 -13.21 12.95
N LYS A 649 22.24 -14.04 13.83
CA LYS A 649 21.47 -15.11 14.48
C LYS A 649 21.94 -15.29 15.92
N LYS A 650 20.98 -15.69 16.74
CA LYS A 650 21.25 -16.08 18.11
C LYS A 650 22.27 -17.23 18.15
N LYS A 651 23.24 -17.12 19.03
CA LYS A 651 24.18 -18.17 19.37
C LYS A 651 23.59 -18.95 20.54
N CYS A 652 23.32 -20.24 20.33
CA CYS A 652 22.87 -21.17 21.37
C CYS A 652 24.02 -21.57 22.30
#